data_62dff24f8c4dcd6df707e366db90676c
#
_entry.id   62dff24f8c4dcd6df707e366db90676c
#
_cell.length_a   1.000
_cell.length_b   1.000
_cell.length_c   1.000
_cell.angle_alpha   90.00
_cell.angle_beta   90.00
_cell.angle_gamma   90.00
#
_symmetry.space_group_name_H-M   'P 1'
#
loop_
_entity.id
_entity.type
_entity.pdbx_description
1 polymer ?
#
loop_
_entity_poly.entity_id
_entity_poly.type
_entity_poly.pdbx_seq_one_letter_code
_entity_poly.pdbx_strand_id
1 'polypeptide(L)'
;MRDSRYDVLFEPVRIGPKVAPNRFYQVPHCAGSAGSEQPGFQSELRGMKAQGGWGVVCTEYCSIHPTSDDSPYVSARLWDDDDAANLSVMCDRIHDFGSLAGAELWHGGFQSKNSESRHVRIGPLQGPSDLYVGNYARYADAEDIVMIQGWYVDAAIRARQAGFDVVYVYAAHNELPTQFLSPFFNHRHDQYGGSFENRARFWRETLEKVKEAVGDDCAIATRLSVDTLQGGKTGYQVGDDGIRFVEHVDHLVDLWDLTIGSTSGAEWGNDAGPSRFLQENHEKDYVGQIKMHNHTDKPVVGVGRITNPDTMVEIIKSRQFDFIGAARPSIADPFLPKKIDEGRLDEIRECIGCNQCVASHHLGGATHIQCTQNATIGEEYRRGWHPEIFTPARNRDMSVLVLGAGPAGMEAAVVLGKRQMEAVHLREQNATLGGALNWITKLGYSDGADTGERWQNRGLAEWGRVTDYREIQLAKLSNVETHLNAPMTAADVLDYGAELVIIATGARYATDGTNAATHAPIPGVDTTLDWQATPPEIVTGTKTPGQRVLIYDCEDYFVGVSIAQMLASQGHDVTIATPHAVLAEHMNSTLEGGFMRRDLRRLGVRILTETTVEEVRPGAVITSDIWQPKATEEHQVDTVVMASARVSNDGVYRELRSRPDDLAEAGISGLYVVGSANAPGMIKDSVFQGHRLAREIDSEDPMDPLPFIRERRLWGRVDNSRYEAALDGLYAAEQAT
;
A
#
# COMPACT_ATOMS: atom_id res chain seq x y z
N MET A 1 3.43 -19.06 -24.08
CA MET A 1 3.04 -18.34 -25.32
C MET A 1 1.70 -17.69 -25.02
N ARG A 2 1.56 -16.40 -25.34
CA ARG A 2 0.33 -15.64 -25.09
C ARG A 2 -0.87 -16.27 -25.79
N ASP A 3 -1.99 -16.35 -25.08
CA ASP A 3 -3.28 -16.66 -25.68
C ASP A 3 -3.76 -15.44 -26.49
N SER A 4 -4.20 -15.67 -27.73
CA SER A 4 -4.62 -14.60 -28.67
C SER A 4 -5.76 -13.70 -28.14
N ARG A 5 -6.57 -14.16 -27.19
CA ARG A 5 -7.60 -13.32 -26.55
C ARG A 5 -7.03 -12.10 -25.84
N TYR A 6 -5.74 -12.15 -25.44
CA TYR A 6 -5.03 -11.05 -24.79
C TYR A 6 -4.25 -10.13 -25.74
N ASP A 7 -4.24 -10.41 -27.06
CA ASP A 7 -3.46 -9.62 -28.04
C ASP A 7 -3.83 -8.14 -28.00
N VAL A 8 -5.09 -7.82 -27.76
CA VAL A 8 -5.59 -6.43 -27.64
C VAL A 8 -4.87 -5.63 -26.55
N LEU A 9 -4.36 -6.27 -25.50
CA LEU A 9 -3.62 -5.61 -24.42
C LEU A 9 -2.20 -5.20 -24.85
N PHE A 10 -1.68 -5.79 -25.93
CA PHE A 10 -0.33 -5.58 -26.44
C PHE A 10 -0.30 -4.74 -27.74
N GLU A 11 -1.43 -4.19 -28.13
CA GLU A 11 -1.48 -3.22 -29.21
C GLU A 11 -0.85 -1.89 -28.80
N PRO A 12 -0.03 -1.28 -29.67
CA PRO A 12 0.53 0.04 -29.37
C PRO A 12 -0.58 1.12 -29.37
N VAL A 13 -0.40 2.13 -28.52
CA VAL A 13 -1.34 3.25 -28.41
C VAL A 13 -0.57 4.58 -28.55
N ARG A 14 -1.09 5.46 -29.41
CA ARG A 14 -0.51 6.80 -29.60
C ARG A 14 -0.96 7.73 -28.48
N ILE A 15 -0.02 8.47 -27.91
CA ILE A 15 -0.22 9.52 -26.90
C ILE A 15 0.44 10.79 -27.44
N GLY A 16 -0.32 11.63 -28.15
CA GLY A 16 0.24 12.80 -28.81
C GLY A 16 1.41 12.46 -29.74
N PRO A 17 2.63 13.02 -29.50
CA PRO A 17 3.82 12.74 -30.30
C PRO A 17 4.47 11.38 -30.00
N LYS A 18 4.09 10.71 -28.90
CA LYS A 18 4.66 9.44 -28.44
C LYS A 18 3.79 8.25 -28.79
N VAL A 19 4.38 7.03 -28.72
CA VAL A 19 3.65 5.77 -28.90
C VAL A 19 4.04 4.81 -27.79
N ALA A 20 3.08 4.48 -26.92
CA ALA A 20 3.24 3.43 -25.93
C ALA A 20 3.24 2.05 -26.62
N PRO A 21 4.13 1.12 -26.26
CA PRO A 21 4.25 -0.17 -26.95
C PRO A 21 3.09 -1.13 -26.69
N ASN A 22 2.30 -0.88 -25.64
CA ASN A 22 1.16 -1.69 -25.24
C ASN A 22 0.19 -0.87 -24.39
N ARG A 23 -0.88 -1.50 -23.86
CA ARG A 23 -1.94 -0.86 -23.07
C ARG A 23 -1.75 -0.96 -21.55
N PHE A 24 -0.59 -1.36 -21.06
CA PHE A 24 -0.30 -1.41 -19.64
C PHE A 24 0.36 -0.11 -19.19
N TYR A 25 -0.28 0.57 -18.25
CA TYR A 25 0.14 1.88 -17.76
C TYR A 25 0.40 1.85 -16.25
N GLN A 26 1.66 1.95 -15.83
CA GLN A 26 1.96 2.13 -14.42
C GLN A 26 1.74 3.61 -14.07
N VAL A 27 0.59 3.89 -13.47
CA VAL A 27 0.22 5.25 -13.07
C VAL A 27 1.12 5.77 -11.95
N PRO A 28 1.29 7.09 -11.82
CA PRO A 28 2.06 7.68 -10.73
C PRO A 28 1.64 7.13 -9.37
N HIS A 29 2.62 6.77 -8.55
CA HIS A 29 2.40 6.36 -7.16
C HIS A 29 3.63 6.60 -6.31
N CYS A 30 3.42 6.99 -5.05
CA CYS A 30 4.49 7.18 -4.08
C CYS A 30 5.18 5.86 -3.74
N ALA A 31 6.45 5.96 -3.43
CA ALA A 31 7.30 4.84 -3.01
C ALA A 31 8.07 5.11 -1.70
N GLY A 32 7.97 6.33 -1.16
CA GLY A 32 8.58 6.72 0.10
C GLY A 32 10.11 6.81 0.03
N SER A 33 10.64 7.28 -1.10
CA SER A 33 12.07 7.19 -1.41
C SER A 33 12.77 8.52 -1.58
N ALA A 34 12.19 9.65 -1.18
CA ALA A 34 12.76 10.95 -1.52
C ALA A 34 13.07 11.12 -3.02
N GLY A 35 12.28 10.51 -3.88
CA GLY A 35 12.31 10.59 -5.35
C GLY A 35 13.65 11.01 -5.95
N SER A 36 13.82 12.33 -6.12
CA SER A 36 15.04 12.91 -6.66
C SER A 36 16.29 12.80 -5.77
N GLU A 37 16.19 12.45 -4.50
CA GLU A 37 17.35 12.28 -3.61
C GLU A 37 17.89 10.84 -3.57
N GLN A 38 17.14 9.88 -4.12
CA GLN A 38 17.51 8.47 -4.20
C GLN A 38 17.37 7.94 -5.63
N PRO A 39 18.19 8.43 -6.58
CA PRO A 39 18.07 8.09 -7.99
C PRO A 39 18.23 6.60 -8.28
N GLY A 40 19.10 5.87 -7.57
CA GLY A 40 19.28 4.44 -7.73
C GLY A 40 18.06 3.65 -7.28
N PHE A 41 17.46 4.02 -6.15
CA PHE A 41 16.22 3.40 -5.66
C PHE A 41 15.08 3.57 -6.67
N GLN A 42 14.85 4.79 -7.13
CA GLN A 42 13.78 5.07 -8.13
C GLN A 42 14.05 4.36 -9.45
N SER A 43 15.29 4.39 -9.92
CA SER A 43 15.71 3.74 -11.17
C SER A 43 15.41 2.23 -11.14
N GLU A 44 15.83 1.52 -10.11
CA GLU A 44 15.61 0.07 -10.06
C GLU A 44 14.14 -0.30 -9.80
N LEU A 45 13.45 0.38 -8.91
CA LEU A 45 12.03 0.13 -8.63
C LEU A 45 11.16 0.34 -9.88
N ARG A 46 11.40 1.40 -10.66
CA ARG A 46 10.66 1.71 -11.90
C ARG A 46 11.17 0.86 -13.07
N GLY A 47 12.48 0.62 -13.14
CA GLY A 47 13.11 -0.25 -14.12
C GLY A 47 12.60 -1.69 -14.07
N MET A 48 12.35 -2.25 -12.88
CA MET A 48 11.73 -3.58 -12.75
C MET A 48 10.34 -3.65 -13.41
N LYS A 49 9.56 -2.58 -13.32
CA LYS A 49 8.24 -2.53 -13.97
C LYS A 49 8.36 -2.41 -15.48
N ALA A 50 9.29 -1.58 -15.98
CA ALA A 50 9.58 -1.49 -17.42
C ALA A 50 10.06 -2.84 -17.97
N GLN A 51 10.99 -3.51 -17.27
CA GLN A 51 11.43 -4.87 -17.60
C GLN A 51 10.29 -5.90 -17.57
N GLY A 52 9.33 -5.69 -16.70
CA GLY A 52 8.11 -6.50 -16.58
C GLY A 52 7.06 -6.22 -17.65
N GLY A 53 7.32 -5.29 -18.59
CA GLY A 53 6.50 -5.05 -19.77
C GLY A 53 5.44 -3.96 -19.63
N TRP A 54 5.49 -3.12 -18.60
CA TRP A 54 4.62 -1.94 -18.52
C TRP A 54 5.02 -0.94 -19.60
N GLY A 55 4.09 -0.59 -20.49
CA GLY A 55 4.36 0.27 -21.65
C GLY A 55 4.64 1.72 -21.31
N VAL A 56 4.07 2.21 -20.21
CA VAL A 56 4.39 3.52 -19.62
C VAL A 56 4.66 3.31 -18.14
N VAL A 57 5.73 3.95 -17.63
CA VAL A 57 6.13 3.88 -16.23
C VAL A 57 6.33 5.29 -15.69
N CYS A 58 5.58 5.65 -14.65
CA CYS A 58 5.58 6.99 -14.10
C CYS A 58 6.34 7.08 -12.76
N THR A 59 6.73 8.31 -12.43
CA THR A 59 7.29 8.72 -11.13
C THR A 59 6.26 8.55 -9.99
N GLU A 60 6.60 9.08 -8.83
CA GLU A 60 5.68 9.63 -7.83
C GLU A 60 5.14 10.98 -8.33
N TYR A 61 4.22 11.63 -7.57
CA TYR A 61 4.01 13.05 -7.84
C TYR A 61 5.29 13.83 -7.54
N CYS A 62 5.63 14.76 -8.43
CA CYS A 62 6.83 15.59 -8.35
C CYS A 62 6.44 17.01 -7.89
N SER A 63 6.85 17.37 -6.68
CA SER A 63 6.71 18.75 -6.20
C SER A 63 7.46 19.72 -7.14
N ILE A 64 6.78 20.77 -7.58
CA ILE A 64 7.32 21.71 -8.57
C ILE A 64 8.05 22.91 -7.95
N HIS A 65 7.84 23.17 -6.65
CA HIS A 65 8.44 24.32 -5.96
C HIS A 65 8.42 24.11 -4.43
N PRO A 66 9.33 24.70 -3.64
CA PRO A 66 9.34 24.59 -2.17
C PRO A 66 8.07 25.02 -1.44
N THR A 67 7.19 25.83 -2.05
CA THR A 67 5.85 26.13 -1.51
C THR A 67 4.87 24.97 -1.57
N SER A 68 5.27 23.89 -2.22
CA SER A 68 4.56 22.61 -2.32
C SER A 68 5.40 21.48 -1.76
N ASP A 69 6.12 21.72 -0.67
CA ASP A 69 6.88 20.72 0.04
C ASP A 69 5.96 19.73 0.78
N ASP A 70 6.15 18.44 0.54
CA ASP A 70 5.34 17.38 1.16
C ASP A 70 6.05 16.68 2.33
N SER A 71 7.17 17.22 2.80
CA SER A 71 7.90 16.64 3.94
C SER A 71 7.01 16.49 5.19
N PRO A 72 7.10 15.39 5.93
CA PRO A 72 8.12 14.33 5.87
C PRO A 72 7.80 13.21 4.88
N TYR A 73 6.74 13.29 4.12
CA TYR A 73 6.50 12.33 3.05
C TYR A 73 7.43 12.63 1.89
N VAL A 74 8.08 11.60 1.46
CA VAL A 74 9.17 11.75 0.53
C VAL A 74 8.67 11.42 -0.85
N SER A 75 8.17 12.46 -1.55
CA SER A 75 7.82 12.43 -2.96
C SER A 75 8.97 12.95 -3.82
N ALA A 76 8.88 12.75 -5.13
CA ALA A 76 9.82 13.33 -6.07
C ALA A 76 9.72 14.85 -6.09
N ARG A 77 10.80 15.49 -6.50
CA ARG A 77 10.92 16.96 -6.65
C ARG A 77 11.44 17.28 -8.04
N LEU A 78 11.06 18.43 -8.55
CA LEU A 78 11.60 19.04 -9.76
C LEU A 78 11.82 20.55 -9.52
N TRP A 79 12.42 20.89 -8.38
CA TRP A 79 12.66 22.27 -7.97
C TRP A 79 13.83 22.90 -8.72
N ASP A 80 14.83 22.10 -9.07
CA ASP A 80 16.05 22.55 -9.72
C ASP A 80 16.61 21.50 -10.72
N ASP A 81 17.75 21.84 -11.32
CA ASP A 81 18.38 21.02 -12.34
C ASP A 81 19.05 19.77 -11.76
N ASP A 82 19.43 19.76 -10.48
CA ASP A 82 19.95 18.60 -9.79
C ASP A 82 18.85 17.53 -9.64
N ASP A 83 17.63 17.94 -9.30
CA ASP A 83 16.47 17.04 -9.27
C ASP A 83 16.22 16.40 -10.64
N ALA A 84 16.30 17.20 -11.72
CA ALA A 84 16.16 16.72 -13.08
C ALA A 84 17.26 15.72 -13.45
N ALA A 85 18.53 16.01 -13.12
CA ALA A 85 19.66 15.11 -13.36
C ALA A 85 19.51 13.79 -12.61
N ASN A 86 19.00 13.81 -11.38
CA ASN A 86 18.75 12.60 -10.61
C ASN A 86 17.61 11.75 -11.19
N LEU A 87 16.53 12.39 -11.66
CA LEU A 87 15.40 11.69 -12.30
C LEU A 87 15.73 11.16 -13.71
N SER A 88 16.72 11.73 -14.40
CA SER A 88 17.16 11.22 -15.71
C SER A 88 17.69 9.77 -15.62
N VAL A 89 18.31 9.39 -14.49
CA VAL A 89 18.77 8.00 -14.25
C VAL A 89 17.60 7.02 -14.31
N MET A 90 16.43 7.42 -13.79
CA MET A 90 15.22 6.62 -13.87
C MET A 90 14.68 6.56 -15.30
N CYS A 91 14.68 7.67 -16.04
CA CYS A 91 14.22 7.72 -17.43
C CYS A 91 15.08 6.79 -18.30
N ASP A 92 16.41 6.87 -18.21
CA ASP A 92 17.33 6.01 -18.94
C ASP A 92 17.02 4.53 -18.67
N ARG A 93 16.85 4.17 -17.39
CA ARG A 93 16.55 2.79 -17.00
C ARG A 93 15.20 2.29 -17.52
N ILE A 94 14.18 3.14 -17.60
CA ILE A 94 12.87 2.81 -18.18
C ILE A 94 13.02 2.61 -19.71
N HIS A 95 13.76 3.49 -20.37
CA HIS A 95 13.99 3.45 -21.80
C HIS A 95 14.82 2.23 -22.25
N ASP A 96 15.70 1.69 -21.39
CA ASP A 96 16.43 0.44 -21.66
C ASP A 96 15.50 -0.72 -22.01
N PHE A 97 14.25 -0.67 -21.56
CA PHE A 97 13.24 -1.71 -21.84
C PHE A 97 12.19 -1.28 -22.88
N GLY A 98 12.35 -0.12 -23.50
CA GLY A 98 11.44 0.38 -24.53
C GLY A 98 10.10 0.92 -24.00
N SER A 99 10.01 1.18 -22.73
CA SER A 99 8.85 1.81 -22.10
C SER A 99 8.96 3.34 -22.14
N LEU A 100 7.83 4.05 -22.09
CA LEU A 100 7.80 5.50 -21.93
C LEU A 100 7.88 5.89 -20.45
N ALA A 101 8.57 7.01 -20.17
CA ALA A 101 8.66 7.59 -18.83
C ALA A 101 7.68 8.74 -18.63
N GLY A 102 6.94 8.77 -17.51
CA GLY A 102 5.98 9.81 -17.16
C GLY A 102 6.34 10.57 -15.88
N ALA A 103 6.21 11.91 -15.88
CA ALA A 103 6.40 12.77 -14.71
C ALA A 103 5.08 13.46 -14.32
N GLU A 104 4.68 13.32 -13.05
CA GLU A 104 3.46 13.92 -12.51
C GLU A 104 3.78 15.20 -11.74
N LEU A 105 3.59 16.37 -12.35
CA LEU A 105 3.88 17.68 -11.75
C LEU A 105 2.79 18.07 -10.74
N TRP A 106 3.19 18.37 -9.51
CA TRP A 106 2.30 18.52 -8.37
C TRP A 106 2.52 19.83 -7.59
N HIS A 107 1.41 20.45 -7.23
CA HIS A 107 1.34 21.49 -6.22
C HIS A 107 0.12 21.26 -5.32
N GLY A 108 0.36 20.98 -4.04
CA GLY A 108 -0.70 20.64 -3.09
C GLY A 108 -1.61 21.80 -2.67
N GLY A 109 -1.22 23.04 -3.01
CA GLY A 109 -2.01 24.19 -2.63
C GLY A 109 -2.14 24.35 -1.11
N PHE A 110 -3.37 24.50 -0.60
CA PHE A 110 -3.60 24.56 0.84
C PHE A 110 -3.39 23.21 1.55
N GLN A 111 -3.29 22.13 0.81
CA GLN A 111 -3.00 20.79 1.33
C GLN A 111 -1.49 20.46 1.39
N SER A 112 -0.61 21.33 0.90
CA SER A 112 0.84 21.15 1.09
C SER A 112 1.18 21.18 2.58
N LYS A 113 2.13 20.35 3.02
CA LYS A 113 2.58 20.33 4.42
C LYS A 113 3.55 21.45 4.72
N ASN A 114 4.52 21.67 3.84
CA ASN A 114 5.59 22.65 3.95
C ASN A 114 6.36 22.55 5.28
N SER A 115 6.57 21.32 5.75
CA SER A 115 7.19 21.09 7.08
C SER A 115 8.68 21.37 7.07
N GLU A 116 9.37 21.06 5.99
CA GLU A 116 10.79 21.30 5.80
C GLU A 116 11.06 22.72 5.30
N SER A 117 10.40 23.10 4.22
CA SER A 117 10.55 24.42 3.58
C SER A 117 10.04 25.56 4.46
N ARG A 118 9.05 25.29 5.32
CA ARG A 118 8.37 26.26 6.19
C ARG A 118 7.70 27.42 5.44
N HIS A 119 7.49 27.29 4.14
CA HIS A 119 6.76 28.26 3.34
C HIS A 119 5.27 28.30 3.72
N VAL A 120 4.68 29.49 3.62
CA VAL A 120 3.22 29.65 3.80
C VAL A 120 2.50 28.99 2.63
N ARG A 121 1.48 28.21 2.93
CA ARG A 121 0.61 27.58 1.91
C ARG A 121 -0.14 28.64 1.11
N ILE A 122 -0.42 28.32 -0.15
CA ILE A 122 -1.10 29.22 -1.09
C ILE A 122 -2.24 28.43 -1.73
N GLY A 123 -3.45 29.02 -1.78
CA GLY A 123 -4.59 28.38 -2.43
C GLY A 123 -5.63 29.40 -2.90
N PRO A 124 -6.68 28.97 -3.59
CA PRO A 124 -7.77 29.86 -4.02
C PRO A 124 -8.58 30.44 -2.86
N LEU A 125 -8.43 29.87 -1.68
CA LEU A 125 -9.15 30.17 -0.45
C LEU A 125 -8.16 30.54 0.66
N GLN A 126 -8.50 31.51 1.48
CA GLN A 126 -7.84 31.72 2.77
C GLN A 126 -8.59 30.91 3.82
N GLY A 127 -7.91 29.91 4.40
CA GLY A 127 -8.57 29.05 5.40
C GLY A 127 -7.68 27.91 5.88
N PRO A 128 -8.22 27.11 6.83
CA PRO A 128 -7.51 25.95 7.35
C PRO A 128 -7.41 24.84 6.32
N SER A 129 -6.32 24.06 6.39
CA SER A 129 -6.25 22.77 5.72
C SER A 129 -7.17 21.78 6.43
N ASP A 130 -7.89 20.98 5.67
CA ASP A 130 -8.70 19.88 6.20
C ASP A 130 -7.90 18.58 6.41
N LEU A 131 -6.69 18.50 5.84
CA LEU A 131 -5.76 17.39 6.06
C LEU A 131 -4.83 17.62 7.26
N TYR A 132 -4.39 18.85 7.48
CA TYR A 132 -3.34 19.16 8.46
C TYR A 132 -3.81 20.20 9.47
N VAL A 133 -4.16 19.71 10.65
CA VAL A 133 -4.67 20.54 11.77
C VAL A 133 -3.67 21.64 12.13
N GLY A 134 -4.18 22.85 12.33
CA GLY A 134 -3.39 24.02 12.71
C GLY A 134 -2.69 24.75 11.57
N ASN A 135 -2.85 24.28 10.35
CA ASN A 135 -2.24 24.90 9.17
C ASN A 135 -3.28 25.70 8.36
N TYR A 136 -2.87 26.89 7.93
CA TYR A 136 -3.70 27.79 7.16
C TYR A 136 -3.00 28.16 5.84
N ALA A 137 -3.77 28.30 4.77
CA ALA A 137 -3.29 28.85 3.52
C ALA A 137 -3.65 30.34 3.41
N ARG A 138 -2.79 31.10 2.76
CA ARG A 138 -3.14 32.44 2.29
C ARG A 138 -3.84 32.39 0.93
N TYR A 139 -4.63 33.40 0.67
CA TYR A 139 -5.27 33.60 -0.61
C TYR A 139 -4.23 33.90 -1.69
N ALA A 140 -4.29 33.21 -2.83
CA ALA A 140 -3.47 33.48 -4.00
C ALA A 140 -4.00 34.70 -4.73
N ASP A 141 -3.21 35.77 -4.83
CA ASP A 141 -3.54 36.91 -5.69
C ASP A 141 -3.20 36.66 -7.17
N ALA A 142 -3.35 37.67 -8.03
CA ALA A 142 -3.11 37.49 -9.46
C ALA A 142 -1.61 37.26 -9.78
N GLU A 143 -0.71 37.84 -9.00
CA GLU A 143 0.74 37.67 -9.17
C GLU A 143 1.15 36.24 -8.72
N ASP A 144 0.61 35.75 -7.63
CA ASP A 144 0.80 34.36 -7.18
C ASP A 144 0.36 33.37 -8.23
N ILE A 145 -0.80 33.57 -8.87
CA ILE A 145 -1.32 32.66 -9.90
C ILE A 145 -0.34 32.60 -11.08
N VAL A 146 0.15 33.75 -11.54
CA VAL A 146 1.14 33.80 -12.63
C VAL A 146 2.43 33.08 -12.22
N MET A 147 2.89 33.30 -11.00
CA MET A 147 4.10 32.70 -10.44
C MET A 147 3.96 31.17 -10.37
N ILE A 148 2.84 30.65 -9.84
CA ILE A 148 2.59 29.21 -9.72
C ILE A 148 2.53 28.55 -11.11
N GLN A 149 1.85 29.17 -12.07
CA GLN A 149 1.83 28.68 -13.46
C GLN A 149 3.25 28.66 -14.05
N GLY A 150 4.11 29.63 -13.71
CA GLY A 150 5.52 29.63 -14.08
C GLY A 150 6.29 28.46 -13.50
N TRP A 151 6.07 28.08 -12.25
CA TRP A 151 6.70 26.91 -11.64
C TRP A 151 6.30 25.59 -12.32
N TYR A 152 5.04 25.46 -12.77
CA TYR A 152 4.63 24.31 -13.60
C TYR A 152 5.40 24.25 -14.91
N VAL A 153 5.60 25.39 -15.56
CA VAL A 153 6.38 25.50 -16.81
C VAL A 153 7.85 25.13 -16.57
N ASP A 154 8.47 25.67 -15.54
CA ASP A 154 9.88 25.39 -15.21
C ASP A 154 10.09 23.90 -14.91
N ALA A 155 9.19 23.30 -14.12
CA ALA A 155 9.23 21.87 -13.82
C ALA A 155 8.97 20.99 -15.06
N ALA A 156 8.10 21.42 -15.97
CA ALA A 156 7.86 20.71 -17.23
C ALA A 156 9.09 20.75 -18.16
N ILE A 157 9.80 21.88 -18.21
CA ILE A 157 11.05 22.00 -18.96
C ILE A 157 12.11 21.06 -18.37
N ARG A 158 12.25 21.02 -17.03
CA ARG A 158 13.16 20.09 -16.34
C ARG A 158 12.78 18.63 -16.58
N ALA A 159 11.48 18.28 -16.55
CA ALA A 159 11.02 16.94 -16.88
C ALA A 159 11.42 16.55 -18.32
N ARG A 160 11.22 17.43 -19.30
CA ARG A 160 11.67 17.20 -20.67
C ARG A 160 13.18 17.00 -20.75
N GLN A 161 13.97 17.82 -20.06
CA GLN A 161 15.44 17.71 -20.01
C GLN A 161 15.91 16.41 -19.35
N ALA A 162 15.19 15.93 -18.36
CA ALA A 162 15.44 14.65 -17.70
C ALA A 162 15.10 13.42 -18.60
N GLY A 163 14.40 13.63 -19.73
CA GLY A 163 14.07 12.56 -20.67
C GLY A 163 12.67 11.98 -20.54
N PHE A 164 11.78 12.63 -19.79
CA PHE A 164 10.39 12.19 -19.70
C PHE A 164 9.64 12.33 -21.03
N ASP A 165 8.84 11.32 -21.37
CA ASP A 165 7.99 11.27 -22.56
C ASP A 165 6.59 11.85 -22.34
N VAL A 166 6.07 11.74 -21.12
CA VAL A 166 4.73 12.19 -20.73
C VAL A 166 4.84 13.10 -19.52
N VAL A 167 4.33 14.32 -19.63
CA VAL A 167 4.31 15.31 -18.55
C VAL A 167 2.87 15.57 -18.14
N TYR A 168 2.59 15.39 -16.85
CA TYR A 168 1.26 15.58 -16.28
C TYR A 168 1.14 16.93 -15.57
N VAL A 169 0.00 17.59 -15.74
CA VAL A 169 -0.50 18.54 -14.75
C VAL A 169 -1.43 17.76 -13.81
N TYR A 170 -0.93 17.46 -12.60
CA TYR A 170 -1.66 16.66 -11.63
C TYR A 170 -2.66 17.47 -10.85
N ALA A 171 -3.88 16.98 -10.77
CA ALA A 171 -4.94 17.68 -10.09
C ALA A 171 -5.99 16.79 -9.39
N ALA A 172 -5.93 15.48 -9.51
CA ALA A 172 -6.86 14.59 -8.81
C ALA A 172 -6.74 14.75 -7.28
N HIS A 173 -7.79 14.35 -6.54
CA HIS A 173 -7.79 14.25 -5.08
C HIS A 173 -7.63 15.59 -4.33
N ASN A 174 -8.14 16.68 -4.91
CA ASN A 174 -8.12 18.04 -4.34
C ASN A 174 -6.75 18.76 -4.36
N GLU A 175 -5.88 18.43 -5.31
CA GLU A 175 -4.67 19.18 -5.52
C GLU A 175 -4.96 20.58 -6.11
N LEU A 176 -3.98 21.47 -6.15
CA LEU A 176 -4.20 22.88 -6.42
C LEU A 176 -5.09 23.19 -7.63
N PRO A 177 -4.93 22.56 -8.83
CA PRO A 177 -5.83 22.86 -9.94
C PRO A 177 -7.29 22.46 -9.65
N THR A 178 -7.52 21.35 -8.95
CA THR A 178 -8.87 20.96 -8.49
C THR A 178 -9.42 21.92 -7.43
N GLN A 179 -8.57 22.49 -6.56
CA GLN A 179 -9.01 23.52 -5.61
C GLN A 179 -9.57 24.77 -6.31
N PHE A 180 -9.01 25.13 -7.47
CA PHE A 180 -9.56 26.21 -8.30
C PHE A 180 -10.86 25.78 -9.02
N LEU A 181 -10.95 24.55 -9.52
CA LEU A 181 -12.12 24.06 -10.24
C LEU A 181 -13.33 23.85 -9.31
N SER A 182 -13.10 23.32 -8.10
CA SER A 182 -14.16 22.94 -7.17
C SER A 182 -14.87 24.14 -6.57
N PRO A 183 -16.21 24.23 -6.69
CA PRO A 183 -16.98 25.30 -6.03
C PRO A 183 -16.95 25.21 -4.51
N PHE A 184 -16.53 24.08 -3.95
CA PHE A 184 -16.37 23.90 -2.50
C PHE A 184 -15.17 24.68 -1.95
N PHE A 185 -14.06 24.72 -2.70
CA PHE A 185 -12.85 25.42 -2.28
C PHE A 185 -12.73 26.80 -2.88
N ASN A 186 -13.29 27.02 -4.08
CA ASN A 186 -13.12 28.26 -4.81
C ASN A 186 -14.32 29.20 -4.61
N HIS A 187 -14.20 30.08 -3.62
CA HIS A 187 -15.18 31.14 -3.34
C HIS A 187 -14.73 32.51 -3.87
N ARG A 188 -13.88 32.53 -4.89
CA ARG A 188 -13.37 33.77 -5.51
C ARG A 188 -14.46 34.50 -6.30
N HIS A 189 -14.31 35.82 -6.38
CA HIS A 189 -15.20 36.70 -7.15
C HIS A 189 -14.49 37.44 -8.32
N ASP A 190 -13.24 36.99 -8.62
CA ASP A 190 -12.45 37.52 -9.75
C ASP A 190 -12.55 36.57 -10.97
N GLN A 191 -11.68 36.77 -11.95
CA GLN A 191 -11.63 36.00 -13.19
C GLN A 191 -11.27 34.51 -12.99
N TYR A 192 -10.88 34.09 -11.79
CA TYR A 192 -10.56 32.71 -11.43
C TYR A 192 -11.62 32.03 -10.53
N GLY A 193 -12.80 32.68 -10.34
CA GLY A 193 -13.87 32.14 -9.50
C GLY A 193 -15.28 32.46 -10.01
N GLY A 194 -16.30 31.91 -9.36
CA GLY A 194 -17.71 32.06 -9.73
C GLY A 194 -18.13 31.09 -10.82
N SER A 195 -18.17 31.50 -12.09
CA SER A 195 -18.60 30.62 -13.18
C SER A 195 -17.64 29.44 -13.39
N PHE A 196 -18.12 28.39 -14.03
CA PHE A 196 -17.30 27.23 -14.39
C PHE A 196 -16.07 27.64 -15.20
N GLU A 197 -16.23 28.50 -16.22
CA GLU A 197 -15.13 28.92 -17.09
C GLU A 197 -14.04 29.66 -16.29
N ASN A 198 -14.43 30.44 -15.29
CA ASN A 198 -13.50 31.09 -14.39
C ASN A 198 -12.81 30.12 -13.46
N ARG A 199 -13.54 29.17 -12.88
CA ARG A 199 -12.95 28.12 -12.01
C ARG A 199 -11.99 27.21 -12.77
N ALA A 200 -12.32 26.85 -14.01
CA ALA A 200 -11.48 26.03 -14.89
C ALA A 200 -10.24 26.79 -15.43
N ARG A 201 -10.24 28.13 -15.40
CA ARG A 201 -9.24 29.00 -16.02
C ARG A 201 -7.82 28.71 -15.56
N PHE A 202 -7.59 28.56 -14.25
CA PHE A 202 -6.26 28.29 -13.71
C PHE A 202 -5.65 27.04 -14.33
N TRP A 203 -6.41 25.95 -14.34
CA TRP A 203 -5.95 24.66 -14.86
C TRP A 203 -5.76 24.70 -16.38
N ARG A 204 -6.71 25.28 -17.11
CA ARG A 204 -6.63 25.46 -18.57
C ARG A 204 -5.39 26.26 -18.97
N GLU A 205 -5.17 27.43 -18.37
CA GLU A 205 -4.00 28.29 -18.68
C GLU A 205 -2.68 27.59 -18.30
N THR A 206 -2.65 26.80 -17.24
CA THR A 206 -1.47 26.00 -16.87
C THR A 206 -1.17 24.95 -17.95
N LEU A 207 -2.19 24.22 -18.44
CA LEU A 207 -2.03 23.27 -19.54
C LEU A 207 -1.54 23.93 -20.83
N GLU A 208 -2.11 25.10 -21.20
CA GLU A 208 -1.67 25.87 -22.37
C GLU A 208 -0.17 26.23 -22.30
N LYS A 209 0.27 26.76 -21.16
CA LYS A 209 1.66 27.17 -20.94
C LYS A 209 2.62 25.98 -20.90
N VAL A 210 2.25 24.89 -20.24
CA VAL A 210 3.06 23.67 -20.18
C VAL A 210 3.20 23.06 -21.58
N LYS A 211 2.10 22.98 -22.35
CA LYS A 211 2.12 22.46 -23.73
C LYS A 211 3.01 23.31 -24.64
N GLU A 212 2.93 24.63 -24.53
CA GLU A 212 3.81 25.55 -25.28
C GLU A 212 5.29 25.33 -24.92
N ALA A 213 5.60 25.12 -23.63
CA ALA A 213 6.96 24.98 -23.14
C ALA A 213 7.66 23.67 -23.54
N VAL A 214 6.93 22.56 -23.60
CA VAL A 214 7.51 21.25 -23.95
C VAL A 214 7.36 20.91 -25.43
N GLY A 215 6.45 21.57 -26.16
CA GLY A 215 6.22 21.34 -27.59
C GLY A 215 5.88 19.89 -27.93
N ASP A 216 6.43 19.40 -29.03
CA ASP A 216 6.24 18.02 -29.49
C ASP A 216 7.26 17.02 -28.90
N ASP A 217 8.10 17.46 -27.96
CA ASP A 217 9.07 16.59 -27.28
C ASP A 217 8.40 15.69 -26.25
N CYS A 218 7.32 16.13 -25.61
CA CYS A 218 6.56 15.38 -24.63
C CYS A 218 5.06 15.35 -24.95
N ALA A 219 4.39 14.28 -24.60
CA ALA A 219 2.94 14.22 -24.54
C ALA A 219 2.43 14.93 -23.27
N ILE A 220 1.30 15.63 -23.37
CA ILE A 220 0.66 16.32 -22.24
C ILE A 220 -0.45 15.43 -21.68
N ALA A 221 -0.35 15.12 -20.39
CA ALA A 221 -1.38 14.43 -19.66
C ALA A 221 -1.95 15.30 -18.53
N THR A 222 -3.14 14.96 -18.08
CA THR A 222 -3.66 15.50 -16.82
C THR A 222 -4.42 14.42 -16.07
N ARG A 223 -4.28 14.41 -14.74
CA ARG A 223 -5.00 13.47 -13.89
C ARG A 223 -6.14 14.21 -13.20
N LEU A 224 -7.35 13.67 -13.39
CA LEU A 224 -8.60 14.27 -12.92
C LEU A 224 -9.42 13.25 -12.13
N SER A 225 -9.87 13.62 -10.93
CA SER A 225 -11.02 12.94 -10.32
C SER A 225 -12.28 13.44 -11.01
N VAL A 226 -12.90 12.60 -11.83
CA VAL A 226 -14.11 13.02 -12.59
C VAL A 226 -15.33 13.24 -11.68
N ASP A 227 -15.31 12.63 -10.49
CA ASP A 227 -16.29 12.79 -9.44
C ASP A 227 -15.58 12.80 -8.08
N THR A 228 -15.83 13.81 -7.26
CA THR A 228 -15.21 13.92 -5.93
C THR A 228 -15.88 13.04 -4.88
N LEU A 229 -17.03 12.41 -5.20
CA LEU A 229 -17.85 11.56 -4.34
C LEU A 229 -18.37 12.25 -3.06
N GLN A 230 -18.27 13.57 -2.99
CA GLN A 230 -18.74 14.37 -1.86
C GLN A 230 -20.15 14.92 -2.07
N GLY A 231 -20.80 14.61 -3.19
CA GLY A 231 -22.07 15.17 -3.60
C GLY A 231 -21.97 16.63 -4.04
N GLY A 232 -22.97 17.13 -4.74
CA GLY A 232 -22.94 18.45 -5.39
C GLY A 232 -22.86 19.67 -4.47
N LYS A 233 -22.84 19.49 -3.14
CA LYS A 233 -22.70 20.61 -2.18
C LYS A 233 -21.26 20.87 -1.78
N THR A 234 -20.40 19.86 -1.86
CA THR A 234 -19.03 19.90 -1.30
C THR A 234 -17.97 19.54 -2.33
N GLY A 235 -18.34 19.35 -3.59
CA GLY A 235 -17.46 18.98 -4.68
C GLY A 235 -18.20 19.08 -6.00
N TYR A 236 -17.70 18.41 -7.02
CA TYR A 236 -18.35 18.26 -8.32
C TYR A 236 -18.58 16.79 -8.63
N GLN A 237 -19.51 16.54 -9.53
CA GLN A 237 -19.94 15.21 -9.95
C GLN A 237 -19.59 14.97 -11.43
N VAL A 238 -19.46 13.70 -11.82
CA VAL A 238 -19.13 13.32 -13.19
C VAL A 238 -20.14 13.89 -14.19
N GLY A 239 -21.42 13.84 -13.89
CA GLY A 239 -22.51 14.35 -14.75
C GLY A 239 -22.66 15.88 -14.82
N ASP A 240 -21.78 16.62 -14.14
CA ASP A 240 -21.77 18.07 -14.08
C ASP A 240 -20.37 18.61 -14.49
N ASP A 241 -19.64 19.26 -13.59
CA ASP A 241 -18.34 19.89 -13.89
C ASP A 241 -17.27 18.85 -14.31
N GLY A 242 -17.39 17.57 -13.95
CA GLY A 242 -16.44 16.52 -14.36
C GLY A 242 -16.37 16.34 -15.89
N ILE A 243 -17.47 15.99 -16.53
CA ILE A 243 -17.56 15.84 -18.00
C ILE A 243 -17.28 17.18 -18.68
N ARG A 244 -17.88 18.25 -18.16
CA ARG A 244 -17.71 19.60 -18.72
C ARG A 244 -16.27 20.04 -18.75
N PHE A 245 -15.48 19.68 -17.72
CA PHE A 245 -14.05 20.00 -17.68
C PHE A 245 -13.28 19.21 -18.73
N VAL A 246 -13.56 17.91 -18.88
CA VAL A 246 -12.95 17.08 -19.94
C VAL A 246 -13.17 17.74 -21.30
N GLU A 247 -14.42 18.04 -21.66
CA GLU A 247 -14.77 18.67 -22.95
C GLU A 247 -14.11 20.06 -23.12
N HIS A 248 -13.99 20.82 -22.01
CA HIS A 248 -13.48 22.20 -22.06
C HIS A 248 -11.99 22.25 -22.42
N VAL A 249 -11.16 21.29 -21.97
CA VAL A 249 -9.70 21.30 -22.15
C VAL A 249 -9.17 20.16 -23.02
N ASP A 250 -10.01 19.33 -23.62
CA ASP A 250 -9.64 18.14 -24.41
C ASP A 250 -8.60 18.43 -25.51
N HIS A 251 -8.69 19.61 -26.11
CA HIS A 251 -7.76 20.06 -27.16
C HIS A 251 -6.34 20.39 -26.65
N LEU A 252 -6.15 20.51 -25.34
CA LEU A 252 -4.86 20.82 -24.70
C LEU A 252 -4.12 19.57 -24.24
N VAL A 253 -4.80 18.44 -24.08
CA VAL A 253 -4.22 17.21 -23.58
C VAL A 253 -4.05 16.17 -24.68
N ASP A 254 -3.13 15.26 -24.48
CA ASP A 254 -2.86 14.10 -25.34
C ASP A 254 -3.27 12.79 -24.67
N LEU A 255 -3.47 12.82 -23.34
CA LEU A 255 -3.86 11.66 -22.51
C LEU A 255 -4.66 12.14 -21.29
N TRP A 256 -5.74 11.44 -21.00
CA TRP A 256 -6.49 11.56 -19.76
C TRP A 256 -6.13 10.42 -18.80
N ASP A 257 -5.69 10.75 -17.60
CA ASP A 257 -5.59 9.80 -16.48
C ASP A 257 -6.76 10.10 -15.52
N LEU A 258 -7.78 9.25 -15.56
CA LEU A 258 -9.04 9.51 -14.87
C LEU A 258 -9.20 8.60 -13.65
N THR A 259 -9.72 9.18 -12.58
CA THR A 259 -10.02 8.51 -11.31
C THR A 259 -11.23 9.17 -10.64
N ILE A 260 -11.52 8.78 -9.40
CA ILE A 260 -12.58 9.33 -8.57
C ILE A 260 -12.08 9.62 -7.16
N GLY A 261 -12.92 10.29 -6.37
CA GLY A 261 -12.66 10.51 -4.96
C GLY A 261 -11.93 11.82 -4.66
N SER A 262 -11.77 12.05 -3.38
CA SER A 262 -11.19 13.24 -2.80
C SER A 262 -10.38 12.86 -1.58
N THR A 263 -9.38 13.66 -1.23
CA THR A 263 -8.65 13.53 0.04
C THR A 263 -9.25 14.36 1.16
N SER A 264 -10.37 15.06 0.92
CA SER A 264 -11.06 15.88 1.92
C SER A 264 -12.21 15.16 2.58
N GLY A 265 -12.50 15.50 3.83
CA GLY A 265 -13.66 15.02 4.58
C GLY A 265 -13.41 13.76 5.42
N ALA A 266 -14.47 13.28 6.07
CA ALA A 266 -14.40 12.17 7.03
C ALA A 266 -14.06 10.81 6.38
N GLU A 267 -14.24 10.67 5.08
CA GLU A 267 -13.98 9.44 4.30
C GLU A 267 -12.69 9.56 3.47
N TRP A 268 -11.78 10.39 3.92
CA TRP A 268 -10.52 10.68 3.26
C TRP A 268 -9.83 9.44 2.68
N GLY A 269 -9.49 9.51 1.40
CA GLY A 269 -8.67 8.53 0.69
C GLY A 269 -9.33 7.18 0.41
N ASN A 270 -10.51 6.88 0.99
CA ASN A 270 -11.14 5.57 0.83
C ASN A 270 -11.36 5.20 -0.64
N ASP A 271 -11.80 6.15 -1.44
CA ASP A 271 -12.06 5.94 -2.86
C ASP A 271 -10.81 6.13 -3.72
N ALA A 272 -9.92 7.04 -3.33
CA ALA A 272 -8.63 7.26 -3.99
C ALA A 272 -7.68 6.05 -3.82
N GLY A 273 -7.80 5.32 -2.71
CA GLY A 273 -7.00 4.14 -2.41
C GLY A 273 -7.86 2.90 -2.14
N PRO A 274 -8.68 2.40 -3.11
CA PRO A 274 -9.67 1.37 -2.85
C PRO A 274 -9.08 0.12 -2.22
N SER A 275 -9.49 -0.17 -0.97
CA SER A 275 -9.12 -1.38 -0.24
C SER A 275 -9.99 -2.58 -0.66
N ARG A 276 -9.93 -3.66 0.11
CA ARG A 276 -10.80 -4.82 -0.01
C ARG A 276 -12.30 -4.51 0.08
N PHE A 277 -12.69 -3.36 0.63
CA PHE A 277 -14.08 -2.92 0.69
C PHE A 277 -14.67 -2.55 -0.68
N LEU A 278 -13.83 -2.34 -1.69
CA LEU A 278 -14.25 -1.98 -3.04
C LEU A 278 -13.86 -3.08 -4.03
N GLN A 279 -14.74 -3.34 -4.98
CA GLN A 279 -14.49 -4.33 -6.03
C GLN A 279 -13.38 -3.87 -6.98
N GLU A 280 -12.78 -4.83 -7.68
CA GLU A 280 -11.94 -4.56 -8.84
C GLU A 280 -12.76 -3.79 -9.90
N ASN A 281 -12.14 -2.79 -10.53
CA ASN A 281 -12.80 -1.92 -11.53
C ASN A 281 -14.05 -1.17 -11.01
N HIS A 282 -14.09 -0.82 -9.73
CA HIS A 282 -15.21 -0.11 -9.09
C HIS A 282 -15.44 1.31 -9.63
N GLU A 283 -14.45 1.88 -10.32
CA GLU A 283 -14.51 3.23 -10.91
C GLU A 283 -15.21 3.26 -12.29
N LYS A 284 -15.50 2.10 -12.88
CA LYS A 284 -16.02 1.97 -14.24
C LYS A 284 -17.26 2.81 -14.52
N ASP A 285 -18.17 2.92 -13.55
CA ASP A 285 -19.44 3.62 -13.71
C ASP A 285 -19.28 5.17 -13.74
N TYR A 286 -18.12 5.65 -13.32
CA TYR A 286 -17.75 7.07 -13.35
C TYR A 286 -16.82 7.36 -14.53
N VAL A 287 -15.64 6.76 -14.52
CA VAL A 287 -14.59 7.01 -15.52
C VAL A 287 -14.98 6.46 -16.90
N GLY A 288 -15.59 5.28 -16.95
CA GLY A 288 -15.99 4.65 -18.20
C GLY A 288 -17.00 5.49 -19.03
N GLN A 289 -17.83 6.28 -18.38
CA GLN A 289 -18.78 7.17 -19.07
C GLN A 289 -18.08 8.15 -20.03
N ILE A 290 -16.90 8.66 -19.64
CA ILE A 290 -16.17 9.65 -20.42
C ILE A 290 -15.85 9.11 -21.82
N LYS A 291 -15.28 7.90 -21.90
CA LYS A 291 -14.90 7.29 -23.18
C LYS A 291 -16.08 6.65 -23.91
N MET A 292 -16.94 5.94 -23.21
CA MET A 292 -18.08 5.24 -23.80
C MET A 292 -19.08 6.19 -24.46
N HIS A 293 -19.23 7.40 -23.92
CA HIS A 293 -20.14 8.44 -24.47
C HIS A 293 -19.42 9.46 -25.36
N ASN A 294 -18.14 9.21 -25.72
CA ASN A 294 -17.33 10.02 -26.62
C ASN A 294 -17.17 11.50 -26.18
N HIS A 295 -16.97 11.72 -24.85
CA HIS A 295 -16.61 13.05 -24.34
C HIS A 295 -15.15 13.42 -24.64
N THR A 296 -14.34 12.45 -25.09
CA THR A 296 -12.98 12.65 -25.60
C THR A 296 -12.63 11.61 -26.67
N ASP A 297 -11.84 12.03 -27.67
CA ASP A 297 -11.17 11.13 -28.62
C ASP A 297 -9.76 10.73 -28.15
N LYS A 298 -9.26 11.36 -27.11
CA LYS A 298 -7.92 11.08 -26.55
C LYS A 298 -7.92 9.71 -25.85
N PRO A 299 -6.77 9.04 -25.74
CA PRO A 299 -6.65 7.85 -24.93
C PRO A 299 -6.90 8.17 -23.45
N VAL A 300 -7.54 7.22 -22.77
CA VAL A 300 -7.91 7.29 -21.35
C VAL A 300 -7.23 6.16 -20.59
N VAL A 301 -6.55 6.52 -19.52
CA VAL A 301 -6.06 5.59 -18.48
C VAL A 301 -7.13 5.50 -17.40
N GLY A 302 -7.61 4.31 -17.09
CA GLY A 302 -8.50 4.07 -15.97
C GLY A 302 -7.85 3.13 -14.96
N VAL A 303 -8.17 3.32 -13.69
CA VAL A 303 -7.66 2.52 -12.57
C VAL A 303 -8.79 1.78 -11.85
N GLY A 304 -8.50 1.09 -10.75
CA GLY A 304 -9.49 0.36 -9.97
C GLY A 304 -8.98 -1.00 -9.47
N ARG A 305 -7.68 -1.13 -9.21
CA ARG A 305 -7.05 -2.35 -8.70
C ARG A 305 -7.23 -3.56 -9.64
N ILE A 306 -7.21 -3.33 -10.95
CA ILE A 306 -7.45 -4.36 -11.97
C ILE A 306 -6.26 -5.33 -12.01
N THR A 307 -6.49 -6.60 -11.71
CA THR A 307 -5.47 -7.66 -11.65
C THR A 307 -5.78 -8.84 -12.58
N ASN A 308 -7.06 -9.04 -12.91
CA ASN A 308 -7.51 -10.15 -13.74
C ASN A 308 -7.36 -9.81 -15.23
N PRO A 309 -6.59 -10.60 -16.01
CA PRO A 309 -6.39 -10.35 -17.44
C PRO A 309 -7.67 -10.41 -18.29
N ASP A 310 -8.64 -11.24 -17.93
CA ASP A 310 -9.91 -11.33 -18.67
C ASP A 310 -10.74 -10.04 -18.46
N THR A 311 -10.75 -9.49 -17.23
CA THR A 311 -11.34 -8.17 -16.94
C THR A 311 -10.64 -7.06 -17.72
N MET A 312 -9.31 -7.11 -17.86
CA MET A 312 -8.56 -6.14 -18.67
C MET A 312 -9.00 -6.15 -20.14
N VAL A 313 -9.16 -7.34 -20.73
CA VAL A 313 -9.66 -7.49 -22.10
C VAL A 313 -11.08 -6.95 -22.25
N GLU A 314 -11.97 -7.25 -21.29
CA GLU A 314 -13.33 -6.74 -21.28
C GLU A 314 -13.37 -5.20 -21.28
N ILE A 315 -12.57 -4.58 -20.42
CA ILE A 315 -12.46 -3.13 -20.31
C ILE A 315 -12.05 -2.49 -21.64
N ILE A 316 -11.01 -3.01 -22.29
CA ILE A 316 -10.54 -2.46 -23.57
C ILE A 316 -11.57 -2.69 -24.67
N LYS A 317 -12.13 -3.90 -24.82
CA LYS A 317 -13.11 -4.22 -25.86
C LYS A 317 -14.44 -3.46 -25.70
N SER A 318 -14.84 -3.19 -24.46
CA SER A 318 -16.03 -2.37 -24.18
C SER A 318 -15.77 -0.87 -24.25
N ARG A 319 -14.54 -0.44 -24.57
CA ARG A 319 -14.15 0.97 -24.67
C ARG A 319 -14.40 1.77 -23.39
N GLN A 320 -14.22 1.15 -22.22
CA GLN A 320 -14.25 1.88 -20.96
C GLN A 320 -12.98 2.74 -20.80
N PHE A 321 -11.83 2.14 -21.09
CA PHE A 321 -10.52 2.79 -21.10
C PHE A 321 -9.72 2.34 -22.31
N ASP A 322 -8.62 3.04 -22.63
CA ASP A 322 -7.63 2.64 -23.65
C ASP A 322 -6.40 1.99 -23.03
N PHE A 323 -6.12 2.33 -21.76
CA PHE A 323 -5.03 1.78 -20.96
C PHE A 323 -5.51 1.19 -19.65
N ILE A 324 -4.92 0.09 -19.25
CA ILE A 324 -5.08 -0.51 -17.93
C ILE A 324 -4.09 0.18 -16.97
N GLY A 325 -4.61 1.10 -16.18
CA GLY A 325 -3.84 1.83 -15.17
C GLY A 325 -3.62 1.02 -13.90
N ALA A 326 -2.39 0.97 -13.40
CA ALA A 326 -2.06 0.22 -12.20
C ALA A 326 -0.99 0.90 -11.33
N ALA A 327 -1.34 1.21 -10.08
CA ALA A 327 -0.37 1.45 -9.02
C ALA A 327 -0.11 0.14 -8.27
N ARG A 328 -1.03 -0.26 -7.39
CA ARG A 328 -0.88 -1.43 -6.50
C ARG A 328 -0.75 -2.77 -7.23
N PRO A 329 -1.43 -3.08 -8.35
CA PRO A 329 -1.14 -4.29 -9.11
C PRO A 329 0.32 -4.36 -9.58
N SER A 330 0.91 -3.23 -10.03
CA SER A 330 2.33 -3.18 -10.43
C SER A 330 3.31 -3.26 -9.25
N ILE A 331 2.85 -2.97 -8.03
CA ILE A 331 3.61 -3.16 -6.78
C ILE A 331 3.60 -4.64 -6.38
N ALA A 332 2.43 -5.27 -6.44
CA ALA A 332 2.28 -6.69 -6.11
C ALA A 332 3.01 -7.57 -7.13
N ASP A 333 2.87 -7.24 -8.42
CA ASP A 333 3.57 -7.95 -9.49
C ASP A 333 4.10 -6.99 -10.56
N PRO A 334 5.36 -6.59 -10.49
CA PRO A 334 5.97 -5.75 -11.53
C PRO A 334 6.06 -6.45 -12.89
N PHE A 335 5.96 -7.78 -12.94
CA PHE A 335 6.03 -8.60 -14.15
C PHE A 335 4.66 -9.07 -14.68
N LEU A 336 3.57 -8.51 -14.19
CA LEU A 336 2.20 -8.87 -14.60
C LEU A 336 2.02 -8.84 -16.14
N PRO A 337 2.39 -7.78 -16.89
CA PRO A 337 2.24 -7.78 -18.35
C PRO A 337 3.05 -8.89 -19.02
N LYS A 338 4.30 -9.10 -18.60
CA LYS A 338 5.18 -10.14 -19.16
C LYS A 338 4.64 -11.54 -18.87
N LYS A 339 4.04 -11.78 -17.70
CA LYS A 339 3.42 -13.07 -17.39
C LYS A 339 2.21 -13.35 -18.28
N ILE A 340 1.42 -12.34 -18.61
CA ILE A 340 0.33 -12.48 -19.59
C ILE A 340 0.91 -12.80 -20.98
N ASP A 341 1.95 -12.10 -21.42
CA ASP A 341 2.61 -12.31 -22.71
C ASP A 341 3.20 -13.73 -22.85
N GLU A 342 3.74 -14.24 -21.75
CA GLU A 342 4.34 -15.59 -21.71
C GLU A 342 3.31 -16.70 -21.45
N GLY A 343 2.05 -16.36 -21.13
CA GLY A 343 1.00 -17.33 -20.80
C GLY A 343 1.10 -17.93 -19.40
N ARG A 344 1.78 -17.25 -18.49
CA ARG A 344 1.98 -17.64 -17.07
C ARG A 344 0.97 -16.96 -16.15
N LEU A 345 -0.33 -17.08 -16.47
CA LEU A 345 -1.40 -16.36 -15.78
C LEU A 345 -1.53 -16.75 -14.30
N ASP A 346 -1.33 -18.02 -14.01
CA ASP A 346 -1.36 -18.61 -12.67
C ASP A 346 -0.18 -18.16 -11.77
N GLU A 347 0.84 -17.53 -12.38
CA GLU A 347 1.98 -16.98 -11.65
C GLU A 347 1.84 -15.50 -11.30
N ILE A 348 0.73 -14.87 -11.66
CA ILE A 348 0.47 -13.46 -11.32
C ILE A 348 0.24 -13.33 -9.82
N ARG A 349 1.02 -12.47 -9.15
CA ARG A 349 0.80 -12.07 -7.76
C ARG A 349 -0.27 -10.99 -7.71
N GLU A 350 -1.51 -11.37 -7.48
CA GLU A 350 -2.60 -10.41 -7.45
C GLU A 350 -2.54 -9.50 -6.21
N CYS A 351 -2.89 -8.22 -6.42
CA CYS A 351 -3.06 -7.29 -5.30
C CYS A 351 -4.27 -7.66 -4.46
N ILE A 352 -4.08 -7.87 -3.16
CA ILE A 352 -5.12 -8.28 -2.20
C ILE A 352 -5.87 -7.12 -1.54
N GLY A 353 -5.65 -5.88 -1.98
CA GLY A 353 -6.35 -4.71 -1.44
C GLY A 353 -6.09 -4.37 0.02
N CYS A 354 -5.01 -4.86 0.62
CA CYS A 354 -4.70 -4.65 2.04
C CYS A 354 -4.13 -3.25 2.36
N ASN A 355 -3.78 -2.47 1.36
CA ASN A 355 -3.19 -1.13 1.46
C ASN A 355 -1.95 -0.98 2.36
N GLN A 356 -1.23 -2.06 2.67
CA GLN A 356 0.02 -1.97 3.42
C GLN A 356 1.10 -1.16 2.68
N CYS A 357 1.06 -1.12 1.36
CA CYS A 357 1.93 -0.26 0.57
C CYS A 357 1.63 1.24 0.80
N VAL A 358 0.35 1.61 1.01
CA VAL A 358 -0.05 2.98 1.38
C VAL A 358 0.37 3.29 2.82
N ALA A 359 0.06 2.38 3.76
CA ALA A 359 0.37 2.56 5.17
C ALA A 359 1.88 2.73 5.44
N SER A 360 2.75 2.03 4.71
CA SER A 360 4.19 2.05 4.97
C SER A 360 4.86 3.36 4.62
N HIS A 361 4.45 4.06 3.57
CA HIS A 361 5.14 5.26 3.12
C HIS A 361 4.35 6.56 3.33
N HIS A 362 3.02 6.52 3.26
CA HIS A 362 2.20 7.74 3.25
C HIS A 362 1.66 8.12 4.63
N LEU A 363 1.01 7.21 5.30
CA LEU A 363 0.26 7.50 6.54
C LEU A 363 0.93 6.96 7.81
N GLY A 364 1.80 5.97 7.69
CA GLY A 364 2.32 5.24 8.84
C GLY A 364 3.78 5.49 9.22
N GLY A 365 4.60 6.19 8.43
CA GLY A 365 5.96 6.34 8.88
C GLY A 365 7.05 6.74 7.89
N ALA A 366 6.74 7.26 6.72
CA ALA A 366 7.73 7.76 5.75
C ALA A 366 8.88 6.76 5.50
N THR A 367 8.55 5.49 5.36
CA THR A 367 9.50 4.43 5.00
C THR A 367 9.33 4.02 3.54
N HIS A 368 10.28 3.25 3.03
CA HIS A 368 10.15 2.66 1.70
C HIS A 368 8.88 1.80 1.58
N ILE A 369 8.32 1.80 0.38
CA ILE A 369 7.13 1.01 0.05
C ILE A 369 7.33 -0.47 0.40
N GLN A 370 6.29 -1.10 0.93
CA GLN A 370 6.25 -2.51 1.31
C GLN A 370 4.99 -3.17 0.76
N CYS A 371 5.03 -4.46 0.49
CA CYS A 371 3.87 -5.19 -0.01
C CYS A 371 3.72 -6.53 0.71
N THR A 372 2.48 -6.92 1.00
CA THR A 372 2.17 -8.21 1.62
C THR A 372 2.43 -9.38 0.67
N GLN A 373 2.25 -9.19 -0.62
CA GLN A 373 2.48 -10.22 -1.64
C GLN A 373 3.92 -10.26 -2.15
N ASN A 374 4.56 -9.11 -2.31
CA ASN A 374 5.85 -8.96 -2.96
C ASN A 374 6.91 -8.50 -1.96
N ALA A 375 7.76 -9.40 -1.51
CA ALA A 375 8.84 -9.10 -0.56
C ALA A 375 10.01 -8.31 -1.19
N THR A 376 10.09 -8.25 -2.53
CA THR A 376 11.22 -7.59 -3.20
C THR A 376 10.98 -6.10 -3.44
N ILE A 377 9.72 -5.64 -3.34
CA ILE A 377 9.41 -4.23 -3.61
C ILE A 377 10.12 -3.30 -2.63
N GLY A 378 10.86 -2.33 -3.16
CA GLY A 378 11.70 -1.43 -2.38
C GLY A 378 13.06 -2.02 -1.97
N GLU A 379 13.35 -3.27 -2.35
CA GLU A 379 14.63 -3.94 -2.07
C GLU A 379 15.46 -4.18 -3.35
N GLU A 380 14.95 -3.80 -4.51
CA GLU A 380 15.59 -4.01 -5.82
C GLU A 380 16.97 -3.35 -5.85
N TYR A 381 17.07 -2.08 -5.49
CA TYR A 381 18.35 -1.36 -5.37
C TYR A 381 19.08 -1.68 -4.07
N ARG A 382 18.34 -1.71 -2.97
CA ARG A 382 18.91 -1.81 -1.62
C ARG A 382 19.63 -3.13 -1.38
N ARG A 383 19.08 -4.24 -1.90
CA ARG A 383 19.60 -5.61 -1.73
C ARG A 383 19.91 -6.31 -3.05
N GLY A 384 19.61 -5.68 -4.19
CA GLY A 384 19.78 -6.29 -5.50
C GLY A 384 18.79 -7.44 -5.74
N TRP A 385 17.62 -7.43 -5.09
CA TRP A 385 16.65 -8.52 -5.23
C TRP A 385 15.77 -8.33 -6.46
N HIS A 386 15.97 -9.19 -7.43
CA HIS A 386 15.08 -9.26 -8.58
C HIS A 386 13.85 -10.13 -8.26
N PRO A 387 12.61 -9.70 -8.60
CA PRO A 387 11.38 -10.42 -8.22
C PRO A 387 11.21 -11.78 -8.92
N GLU A 388 11.82 -12.00 -10.10
CA GLU A 388 11.68 -13.22 -10.90
C GLU A 388 13.00 -14.01 -11.06
N ILE A 389 14.15 -13.41 -10.77
CA ILE A 389 15.47 -14.04 -10.93
C ILE A 389 16.04 -14.36 -9.55
N PHE A 390 16.43 -15.64 -9.38
CA PHE A 390 16.98 -16.15 -8.14
C PHE A 390 18.34 -16.80 -8.43
N THR A 391 19.40 -16.26 -7.85
CA THR A 391 20.73 -16.84 -7.94
C THR A 391 20.77 -18.17 -7.17
N PRO A 392 21.29 -19.26 -7.74
CA PRO A 392 21.49 -20.52 -7.02
C PRO A 392 22.28 -20.30 -5.73
N ALA A 393 21.85 -20.96 -4.65
CA ALA A 393 22.56 -20.89 -3.38
C ALA A 393 23.94 -21.55 -3.48
N ARG A 394 24.95 -21.01 -2.76
CA ARG A 394 26.29 -21.60 -2.75
C ARG A 394 26.32 -22.96 -2.04
N ASN A 395 25.44 -23.14 -1.05
CA ASN A 395 25.22 -24.36 -0.30
C ASN A 395 24.01 -25.18 -0.80
N ARG A 396 23.71 -25.10 -2.09
CA ARG A 396 22.52 -25.70 -2.72
C ARG A 396 22.48 -27.23 -2.68
N ASP A 397 23.59 -27.88 -2.41
CA ASP A 397 23.74 -29.32 -2.20
C ASP A 397 23.23 -29.80 -0.84
N MET A 398 22.82 -28.87 0.02
CA MET A 398 22.23 -29.19 1.33
C MET A 398 20.73 -29.37 1.25
N SER A 399 20.22 -30.25 2.12
CA SER A 399 18.79 -30.45 2.34
C SER A 399 18.24 -29.47 3.37
N VAL A 400 17.00 -28.99 3.16
CA VAL A 400 16.34 -28.04 4.05
C VAL A 400 15.01 -28.59 4.53
N LEU A 401 14.80 -28.56 5.85
CA LEU A 401 13.52 -28.85 6.49
C LEU A 401 12.87 -27.51 6.94
N VAL A 402 11.66 -27.23 6.48
CA VAL A 402 10.85 -26.08 6.89
C VAL A 402 9.65 -26.55 7.67
N LEU A 403 9.52 -26.15 8.94
CA LEU A 403 8.40 -26.50 9.80
C LEU A 403 7.39 -25.36 9.87
N GLY A 404 6.16 -25.65 9.39
CA GLY A 404 5.04 -24.70 9.33
C GLY A 404 4.87 -24.08 7.95
N ALA A 405 3.70 -24.29 7.36
CA ALA A 405 3.33 -23.79 6.04
C ALA A 405 2.40 -22.56 6.10
N GLY A 406 2.65 -21.66 7.04
CA GLY A 406 2.13 -20.30 7.03
C GLY A 406 2.87 -19.42 6.02
N PRO A 407 2.52 -18.12 5.90
CA PRO A 407 3.13 -17.21 4.93
C PRO A 407 4.66 -17.20 4.92
N ALA A 408 5.30 -17.24 6.08
CA ALA A 408 6.76 -17.24 6.20
C ALA A 408 7.40 -18.54 5.67
N GLY A 409 6.87 -19.69 6.08
CA GLY A 409 7.42 -20.99 5.68
C GLY A 409 7.19 -21.28 4.20
N MET A 410 6.00 -20.98 3.68
CA MET A 410 5.71 -21.11 2.24
C MET A 410 6.62 -20.21 1.40
N GLU A 411 6.81 -18.94 1.80
CA GLU A 411 7.70 -18.03 1.07
C GLU A 411 9.15 -18.52 1.10
N ALA A 412 9.63 -18.97 2.28
CA ALA A 412 10.96 -19.54 2.39
C ALA A 412 11.14 -20.76 1.48
N ALA A 413 10.21 -21.72 1.49
CA ALA A 413 10.27 -22.91 0.66
C ALA A 413 10.26 -22.58 -0.85
N VAL A 414 9.42 -21.63 -1.29
CA VAL A 414 9.39 -21.16 -2.69
C VAL A 414 10.73 -20.56 -3.08
N VAL A 415 11.30 -19.68 -2.27
CA VAL A 415 12.59 -19.02 -2.58
C VAL A 415 13.75 -20.01 -2.59
N LEU A 416 13.80 -20.94 -1.61
CA LEU A 416 14.80 -22.00 -1.54
C LEU A 416 14.74 -22.92 -2.77
N GLY A 417 13.52 -23.31 -3.16
CA GLY A 417 13.32 -24.10 -4.38
C GLY A 417 13.81 -23.37 -5.62
N LYS A 418 13.49 -22.09 -5.78
CA LYS A 418 13.97 -21.23 -6.88
C LYS A 418 15.48 -20.98 -6.83
N ARG A 419 16.09 -21.01 -5.64
CA ARG A 419 17.55 -20.95 -5.47
C ARG A 419 18.25 -22.31 -5.65
N GLN A 420 17.51 -23.32 -6.13
CA GLN A 420 18.01 -24.63 -6.52
C GLN A 420 18.62 -25.43 -5.36
N MET A 421 18.10 -25.30 -4.12
CA MET A 421 18.46 -26.24 -3.06
C MET A 421 18.13 -27.66 -3.50
N GLU A 422 18.94 -28.64 -3.13
CA GLU A 422 18.80 -30.05 -3.60
C GLU A 422 17.47 -30.64 -3.19
N ALA A 423 17.08 -30.44 -1.92
CA ALA A 423 15.80 -30.89 -1.38
C ALA A 423 15.27 -29.90 -0.34
N VAL A 424 14.01 -29.48 -0.51
CA VAL A 424 13.29 -28.64 0.46
C VAL A 424 12.04 -29.39 0.91
N HIS A 425 11.94 -29.73 2.19
CA HIS A 425 10.83 -30.42 2.79
C HIS A 425 9.99 -29.48 3.64
N LEU A 426 8.82 -29.08 3.12
CA LEU A 426 7.86 -28.25 3.85
C LEU A 426 6.88 -29.14 4.64
N ARG A 427 6.89 -29.04 5.97
CA ARG A 427 6.04 -29.81 6.88
C ARG A 427 4.99 -28.94 7.53
N GLU A 428 3.73 -29.34 7.42
CA GLU A 428 2.58 -28.67 8.02
C GLU A 428 1.79 -29.66 8.89
N GLN A 429 1.47 -29.24 10.12
CA GLN A 429 0.71 -30.07 11.05
C GLN A 429 -0.77 -30.26 10.66
N ASN A 430 -1.32 -29.28 9.93
CA ASN A 430 -2.71 -29.28 9.49
C ASN A 430 -2.88 -29.90 8.10
N ALA A 431 -4.13 -30.11 7.72
CA ALA A 431 -4.50 -30.65 6.41
C ALA A 431 -4.40 -29.65 5.25
N THR A 432 -4.13 -28.37 5.53
CA THR A 432 -4.09 -27.28 4.53
C THR A 432 -2.93 -26.33 4.77
N LEU A 433 -2.38 -25.77 3.69
CA LEU A 433 -1.43 -24.68 3.72
C LEU A 433 -2.10 -23.38 4.20
N GLY A 434 -1.31 -22.35 4.53
CA GLY A 434 -1.79 -20.99 4.84
C GLY A 434 -1.66 -20.58 6.31
N GLY A 435 -1.56 -21.56 7.24
CA GLY A 435 -1.41 -21.25 8.67
C GLY A 435 -2.54 -20.36 9.21
N ALA A 436 -2.21 -19.20 9.79
CA ALA A 436 -3.21 -18.28 10.33
C ALA A 436 -4.18 -17.71 9.27
N LEU A 437 -3.80 -17.64 7.99
CA LEU A 437 -4.70 -17.20 6.93
C LEU A 437 -5.94 -18.09 6.79
N ASN A 438 -5.87 -19.37 7.19
CA ASN A 438 -7.00 -20.30 7.13
C ASN A 438 -8.21 -19.86 7.99
N TRP A 439 -7.98 -19.09 9.05
CA TRP A 439 -9.07 -18.52 9.83
C TRP A 439 -9.25 -17.01 9.54
N ILE A 440 -8.18 -16.26 9.25
CA ILE A 440 -8.24 -14.84 8.92
C ILE A 440 -9.17 -14.59 7.71
N THR A 441 -9.07 -15.42 6.67
CA THR A 441 -9.89 -15.30 5.46
C THR A 441 -11.39 -15.56 5.69
N LYS A 442 -11.76 -16.12 6.82
CA LYS A 442 -13.16 -16.32 7.24
C LYS A 442 -13.74 -15.11 7.97
N LEU A 443 -12.92 -14.11 8.33
CA LEU A 443 -13.38 -12.88 8.95
C LEU A 443 -14.16 -12.02 7.95
N GLY A 444 -15.22 -11.40 8.42
CA GLY A 444 -16.09 -10.51 7.66
C GLY A 444 -17.50 -11.06 7.51
N TYR A 445 -18.31 -10.43 6.64
CA TYR A 445 -19.67 -10.91 6.37
C TYR A 445 -19.65 -12.24 5.63
N SER A 446 -20.41 -13.22 6.15
CA SER A 446 -20.55 -14.53 5.52
C SER A 446 -21.41 -14.49 4.25
N ASP A 447 -22.28 -13.50 4.06
CA ASP A 447 -23.38 -13.53 3.12
C ASP A 447 -23.35 -12.45 2.03
N GLY A 448 -22.30 -11.64 1.97
CA GLY A 448 -22.20 -10.56 0.97
C GLY A 448 -23.43 -9.65 1.02
N ALA A 449 -23.90 -9.33 2.23
CA ALA A 449 -25.10 -8.51 2.40
C ALA A 449 -24.98 -7.26 1.55
N ASP A 450 -25.84 -7.16 0.54
CA ASP A 450 -25.96 -5.95 -0.26
C ASP A 450 -26.45 -4.84 0.66
N THR A 451 -25.54 -3.96 1.04
CA THR A 451 -25.87 -2.81 1.89
C THR A 451 -26.60 -1.73 1.12
N GLY A 452 -26.78 -1.90 -0.20
CA GLY A 452 -27.29 -0.88 -1.11
C GLY A 452 -26.31 0.29 -1.29
N GLU A 453 -25.11 0.17 -0.75
CA GLU A 453 -24.06 1.17 -0.85
C GLU A 453 -22.99 0.73 -1.86
N ARG A 454 -22.26 1.70 -2.40
CA ARG A 454 -21.20 1.48 -3.40
C ARG A 454 -20.07 0.57 -2.90
N TRP A 455 -19.81 0.59 -1.62
CA TRP A 455 -18.84 -0.29 -0.99
C TRP A 455 -19.52 -1.47 -0.29
N GLN A 456 -18.89 -2.63 -0.38
CA GLN A 456 -19.32 -3.86 0.27
C GLN A 456 -18.16 -4.43 1.07
N ASN A 457 -18.38 -4.71 2.36
CA ASN A 457 -17.38 -5.46 3.09
C ASN A 457 -17.44 -6.94 2.69
N ARG A 458 -16.49 -7.35 1.84
CA ARG A 458 -16.35 -8.73 1.39
C ARG A 458 -15.54 -9.60 2.34
N GLY A 459 -15.27 -9.10 3.55
CA GLY A 459 -14.40 -9.76 4.47
C GLY A 459 -12.94 -9.78 4.01
N LEU A 460 -12.21 -10.76 4.50
CA LEU A 460 -10.79 -10.94 4.21
C LEU A 460 -10.51 -12.11 3.24
N ALA A 461 -11.52 -12.60 2.54
CA ALA A 461 -11.38 -13.74 1.62
C ALA A 461 -10.31 -13.51 0.55
N GLU A 462 -10.20 -12.27 0.01
CA GLU A 462 -9.16 -11.94 -0.97
C GLU A 462 -7.72 -12.12 -0.45
N TRP A 463 -7.52 -12.12 0.87
CA TRP A 463 -6.20 -12.35 1.45
C TRP A 463 -5.75 -13.82 1.36
N GLY A 464 -6.66 -14.73 1.04
CA GLY A 464 -6.35 -16.12 0.68
C GLY A 464 -5.38 -16.23 -0.50
N ARG A 465 -5.38 -15.25 -1.41
CA ARG A 465 -4.44 -15.17 -2.55
C ARG A 465 -2.97 -15.14 -2.12
N VAL A 466 -2.67 -14.81 -0.86
CA VAL A 466 -1.30 -14.96 -0.31
C VAL A 466 -0.91 -16.43 -0.25
N THR A 467 -1.84 -17.30 0.13
CA THR A 467 -1.65 -18.75 0.13
C THR A 467 -1.68 -19.30 -1.30
N ASP A 468 -2.72 -18.96 -2.07
CA ASP A 468 -2.97 -19.51 -3.41
C ASP A 468 -1.77 -19.34 -4.34
N TYR A 469 -1.20 -18.12 -4.38
CA TYR A 469 0.00 -17.85 -5.18
C TYR A 469 1.17 -18.77 -4.79
N ARG A 470 1.42 -18.94 -3.49
CA ARG A 470 2.56 -19.73 -2.99
C ARG A 470 2.33 -21.22 -3.18
N GLU A 471 1.11 -21.69 -3.03
CA GLU A 471 0.72 -23.07 -3.32
C GLU A 471 0.99 -23.43 -4.80
N ILE A 472 0.58 -22.56 -5.72
CA ILE A 472 0.88 -22.73 -7.15
C ILE A 472 2.40 -22.73 -7.42
N GLN A 473 3.16 -21.85 -6.78
CA GLN A 473 4.61 -21.83 -6.93
C GLN A 473 5.28 -23.11 -6.40
N LEU A 474 4.87 -23.58 -5.22
CA LEU A 474 5.37 -24.82 -4.63
C LEU A 474 5.10 -26.02 -5.55
N ALA A 475 3.90 -26.13 -6.12
CA ALA A 475 3.53 -27.22 -7.02
C ALA A 475 4.37 -27.26 -8.32
N LYS A 476 4.99 -26.15 -8.71
CA LYS A 476 5.87 -26.08 -9.90
C LYS A 476 7.33 -26.42 -9.61
N LEU A 477 7.73 -26.52 -8.35
CA LEU A 477 9.12 -26.74 -7.95
C LEU A 477 9.33 -28.23 -7.63
N SER A 478 10.03 -28.94 -8.53
CA SER A 478 10.28 -30.38 -8.39
C SER A 478 11.25 -30.77 -7.26
N ASN A 479 11.97 -29.78 -6.72
CA ASN A 479 12.90 -29.94 -5.58
C ASN A 479 12.27 -29.51 -4.26
N VAL A 480 10.96 -29.25 -4.22
CA VAL A 480 10.22 -28.92 -2.99
C VAL A 480 9.12 -29.97 -2.76
N GLU A 481 9.16 -30.62 -1.62
CA GLU A 481 8.14 -31.59 -1.21
C GLU A 481 7.30 -30.99 -0.06
N THR A 482 5.98 -31.02 -0.21
CA THR A 482 5.03 -30.54 0.80
C THR A 482 4.31 -31.69 1.47
N HIS A 483 4.36 -31.76 2.80
CA HIS A 483 3.75 -32.80 3.60
C HIS A 483 2.75 -32.18 4.58
N LEU A 484 1.47 -32.48 4.38
CA LEU A 484 0.37 -32.06 5.26
C LEU A 484 0.09 -33.13 6.31
N ASN A 485 -0.62 -32.78 7.39
CA ASN A 485 -0.89 -33.64 8.54
C ASN A 485 0.40 -34.25 9.12
N ALA A 486 1.48 -33.51 9.13
CA ALA A 486 2.82 -33.95 9.46
C ALA A 486 3.44 -33.09 10.59
N PRO A 487 2.85 -33.12 11.81
CA PRO A 487 3.45 -32.45 12.96
C PRO A 487 4.81 -33.04 13.28
N MET A 488 5.72 -32.22 13.79
CA MET A 488 7.04 -32.66 14.22
C MET A 488 7.40 -32.08 15.59
N THR A 489 7.94 -32.96 16.44
CA THR A 489 8.61 -32.57 17.69
C THR A 489 10.09 -32.30 17.45
N ALA A 490 10.81 -31.81 18.45
CA ALA A 490 12.27 -31.64 18.37
C ALA A 490 12.99 -32.98 18.11
N ALA A 491 12.50 -34.10 18.69
CA ALA A 491 13.05 -35.40 18.43
C ALA A 491 12.85 -35.85 16.96
N ASP A 492 11.67 -35.62 16.41
CA ASP A 492 11.40 -35.93 14.99
C ASP A 492 12.31 -35.12 14.05
N VAL A 493 12.63 -33.87 14.41
CA VAL A 493 13.57 -33.01 13.64
C VAL A 493 14.97 -33.60 13.67
N LEU A 494 15.47 -34.02 14.84
CA LEU A 494 16.80 -34.63 14.97
C LEU A 494 16.92 -35.94 14.18
N ASP A 495 15.86 -36.76 14.16
CA ASP A 495 15.82 -38.02 13.42
C ASP A 495 15.58 -37.84 11.91
N TYR A 496 15.22 -36.62 11.45
CA TYR A 496 14.82 -36.39 10.06
C TYR A 496 15.96 -36.42 9.04
N GLY A 497 17.15 -36.00 9.44
CA GLY A 497 18.36 -36.01 8.60
C GLY A 497 18.51 -34.83 7.65
N ALA A 498 17.81 -33.71 7.87
CA ALA A 498 18.04 -32.49 7.11
C ALA A 498 19.22 -31.69 7.69
N GLU A 499 20.03 -31.08 6.81
CA GLU A 499 21.21 -30.32 7.21
C GLU A 499 20.89 -28.90 7.67
N LEU A 500 19.82 -28.31 7.14
CA LEU A 500 19.33 -26.99 7.54
C LEU A 500 17.86 -27.09 7.99
N VAL A 501 17.53 -26.43 9.10
CA VAL A 501 16.20 -26.45 9.69
C VAL A 501 15.68 -25.03 9.88
N ILE A 502 14.48 -24.75 9.35
CA ILE A 502 13.80 -23.46 9.46
C ILE A 502 12.49 -23.65 10.22
N ILE A 503 12.36 -23.00 11.37
CA ILE A 503 11.16 -23.02 12.19
C ILE A 503 10.27 -21.84 11.80
N ALA A 504 9.09 -22.13 11.23
CA ALA A 504 8.09 -21.17 10.77
C ALA A 504 6.70 -21.45 11.38
N THR A 505 6.67 -21.96 12.60
CA THR A 505 5.51 -22.52 13.30
C THR A 505 4.48 -21.48 13.76
N GLY A 506 4.72 -20.19 13.46
CA GLY A 506 3.77 -19.11 13.68
C GLY A 506 3.63 -18.69 15.15
N ALA A 507 2.44 -18.18 15.50
CA ALA A 507 2.13 -17.69 16.84
C ALA A 507 0.70 -18.10 17.25
N ARG A 508 0.41 -18.03 18.53
CA ARG A 508 -0.93 -18.19 19.13
C ARG A 508 -1.28 -16.98 19.98
N TYR A 509 -2.54 -16.79 20.29
CA TYR A 509 -2.95 -15.78 21.26
C TYR A 509 -2.59 -16.21 22.68
N ALA A 510 -2.28 -15.22 23.54
CA ALA A 510 -2.08 -15.44 24.96
C ALA A 510 -3.39 -15.93 25.60
N THR A 511 -3.28 -16.93 26.48
CA THR A 511 -4.44 -17.59 27.10
C THR A 511 -4.79 -16.99 28.47
N ASP A 512 -3.94 -16.13 28.98
CA ASP A 512 -4.00 -15.48 30.31
C ASP A 512 -4.31 -13.99 30.27
N GLY A 513 -4.64 -13.44 29.07
CA GLY A 513 -4.93 -12.04 28.86
C GLY A 513 -3.69 -11.13 28.83
N THR A 514 -2.48 -11.67 28.79
CA THR A 514 -1.28 -10.85 28.52
C THR A 514 -1.52 -9.95 27.30
N ASN A 515 -1.23 -8.67 27.43
CA ASN A 515 -1.60 -7.67 26.43
C ASN A 515 -0.53 -6.58 26.27
N ALA A 516 -0.66 -5.80 25.19
CA ALA A 516 0.29 -4.74 24.85
C ALA A 516 0.21 -3.50 25.77
N ALA A 517 -0.90 -3.29 26.47
CA ALA A 517 -1.08 -2.11 27.32
C ALA A 517 -0.35 -2.24 28.67
N THR A 518 -0.42 -3.44 29.28
CA THR A 518 0.14 -3.67 30.62
C THR A 518 1.37 -4.60 30.62
N HIS A 519 1.60 -5.33 29.55
CA HIS A 519 2.60 -6.41 29.42
C HIS A 519 2.47 -7.49 30.53
N ALA A 520 1.25 -7.67 31.03
CA ALA A 520 0.95 -8.59 32.14
C ALA A 520 -0.37 -9.36 31.87
N PRO A 521 -0.54 -10.54 32.50
CA PRO A 521 -1.80 -11.23 32.52
C PRO A 521 -2.93 -10.41 33.16
N ILE A 522 -4.17 -10.65 32.73
CA ILE A 522 -5.35 -10.03 33.33
C ILE A 522 -5.97 -11.00 34.35
N PRO A 523 -6.23 -10.58 35.60
CA PRO A 523 -6.87 -11.41 36.61
C PRO A 523 -8.18 -12.06 36.11
N GLY A 524 -8.29 -13.38 36.28
CA GLY A 524 -9.46 -14.15 35.88
C GLY A 524 -9.57 -14.50 34.39
N VAL A 525 -8.62 -14.08 33.56
CA VAL A 525 -8.55 -14.53 32.17
C VAL A 525 -7.93 -15.91 32.11
N ASP A 526 -8.69 -16.85 31.57
CA ASP A 526 -8.29 -18.20 31.24
C ASP A 526 -9.09 -18.68 30.03
N THR A 527 -8.50 -18.55 28.84
CA THR A 527 -9.18 -18.95 27.61
C THR A 527 -9.30 -20.46 27.43
N THR A 528 -8.94 -21.30 28.40
CA THR A 528 -9.32 -22.71 28.42
C THR A 528 -10.78 -22.93 28.85
N LEU A 529 -11.38 -21.92 29.47
CA LEU A 529 -12.81 -21.94 29.86
C LEU A 529 -13.72 -21.71 28.64
N ASP A 530 -14.86 -22.39 28.59
CA ASP A 530 -15.75 -22.37 27.41
C ASP A 530 -16.29 -20.98 27.05
N TRP A 531 -16.45 -20.08 28.04
CA TRP A 531 -17.00 -18.74 27.84
C TRP A 531 -15.94 -17.65 27.63
N GLN A 532 -14.66 -18.02 27.66
CA GLN A 532 -13.54 -17.13 27.31
C GLN A 532 -12.85 -17.68 26.06
N ALA A 533 -12.60 -16.86 25.09
CA ALA A 533 -12.11 -17.29 23.80
C ALA A 533 -10.98 -16.41 23.26
N THR A 534 -10.17 -16.98 22.41
CA THR A 534 -9.25 -16.27 21.52
C THR A 534 -9.91 -16.06 20.15
N PRO A 535 -9.44 -15.11 19.33
CA PRO A 535 -9.94 -14.84 17.99
C PRO A 535 -10.11 -16.10 17.10
N PRO A 536 -9.10 -16.98 16.94
CA PRO A 536 -9.26 -18.17 16.11
C PRO A 536 -10.37 -19.11 16.57
N GLU A 537 -10.57 -19.27 17.89
CA GLU A 537 -11.58 -20.17 18.44
C GLU A 537 -13.01 -19.75 18.09
N ILE A 538 -13.28 -18.45 18.07
CA ILE A 538 -14.56 -17.87 17.62
C ILE A 538 -14.75 -18.06 16.13
N VAL A 539 -13.73 -17.69 15.33
CA VAL A 539 -13.84 -17.70 13.86
C VAL A 539 -13.94 -19.12 13.29
N THR A 540 -13.27 -20.09 13.92
CA THR A 540 -13.34 -21.51 13.50
C THR A 540 -14.55 -22.26 14.06
N GLY A 541 -15.29 -21.64 14.99
CA GLY A 541 -16.43 -22.28 15.66
C GLY A 541 -16.02 -23.32 16.71
N THR A 542 -14.75 -23.33 17.12
CA THR A 542 -14.28 -24.21 18.21
C THR A 542 -14.96 -23.85 19.52
N LYS A 543 -15.27 -22.54 19.70
CA LYS A 543 -16.11 -22.06 20.78
C LYS A 543 -17.30 -21.29 20.22
N THR A 544 -18.47 -21.51 20.81
CA THR A 544 -19.71 -20.81 20.44
C THR A 544 -19.94 -19.65 21.39
N PRO A 545 -20.01 -18.41 20.90
CA PRO A 545 -20.26 -17.23 21.75
C PRO A 545 -21.70 -17.22 22.28
N GLY A 546 -21.91 -16.72 23.50
CA GLY A 546 -23.23 -16.40 24.05
C GLY A 546 -23.80 -15.12 23.46
N GLN A 547 -24.94 -14.63 23.99
CA GLN A 547 -25.65 -13.48 23.43
C GLN A 547 -24.88 -12.17 23.63
N ARG A 548 -24.32 -11.94 24.84
CA ARG A 548 -23.58 -10.70 25.18
C ARG A 548 -22.09 -10.99 25.10
N VAL A 549 -21.41 -10.36 24.15
CA VAL A 549 -19.99 -10.58 23.89
C VAL A 549 -19.20 -9.30 24.13
N LEU A 550 -18.15 -9.39 24.96
CA LEU A 550 -17.15 -8.34 25.06
C LEU A 550 -15.85 -8.80 24.38
N ILE A 551 -15.36 -7.97 23.47
CA ILE A 551 -14.08 -8.18 22.79
C ILE A 551 -13.08 -7.16 23.36
N TYR A 552 -11.94 -7.64 23.87
CA TYR A 552 -10.83 -6.79 24.26
C TYR A 552 -9.77 -6.77 23.17
N ASP A 553 -9.63 -5.66 22.48
CA ASP A 553 -8.75 -5.49 21.32
C ASP A 553 -7.53 -4.62 21.66
N CYS A 554 -6.36 -5.24 21.72
CA CYS A 554 -5.06 -4.57 21.89
C CYS A 554 -4.18 -4.69 20.63
N GLU A 555 -4.66 -5.31 19.54
CA GLU A 555 -3.90 -5.45 18.29
C GLU A 555 -3.96 -4.20 17.40
N ASP A 556 -4.96 -3.34 17.64
CA ASP A 556 -5.15 -2.06 16.96
C ASP A 556 -5.24 -2.17 15.43
N TYR A 557 -5.69 -3.31 14.91
CA TYR A 557 -5.83 -3.55 13.48
C TYR A 557 -7.15 -4.29 13.18
N PHE A 558 -7.15 -5.17 12.19
CA PHE A 558 -8.38 -5.75 11.61
C PHE A 558 -9.06 -6.85 12.45
N VAL A 559 -8.36 -7.54 13.35
CA VAL A 559 -8.89 -8.79 13.97
C VAL A 559 -10.07 -8.51 14.89
N GLY A 560 -9.89 -7.69 15.93
CA GLY A 560 -10.94 -7.42 16.92
C GLY A 560 -12.19 -6.80 16.29
N VAL A 561 -11.99 -5.80 15.42
CA VAL A 561 -13.10 -5.11 14.73
C VAL A 561 -13.84 -6.01 13.74
N SER A 562 -13.15 -6.92 13.05
CA SER A 562 -13.80 -7.86 12.11
C SER A 562 -14.60 -8.94 12.84
N ILE A 563 -14.14 -9.37 14.03
CA ILE A 563 -14.91 -10.27 14.89
C ILE A 563 -16.15 -9.55 15.43
N ALA A 564 -16.00 -8.29 15.90
CA ALA A 564 -17.12 -7.49 16.35
C ALA A 564 -18.19 -7.33 15.26
N GLN A 565 -17.77 -7.02 14.04
CA GLN A 565 -18.63 -6.93 12.88
C GLN A 565 -19.35 -8.25 12.59
N MET A 566 -18.60 -9.36 12.54
CA MET A 566 -19.13 -10.70 12.29
C MET A 566 -20.20 -11.08 13.31
N LEU A 567 -19.90 -10.96 14.60
CA LEU A 567 -20.81 -11.35 15.66
C LEU A 567 -22.05 -10.45 15.74
N ALA A 568 -21.89 -9.14 15.58
CA ALA A 568 -23.01 -8.20 15.55
C ALA A 568 -23.92 -8.46 14.34
N SER A 569 -23.37 -8.81 13.18
CA SER A 569 -24.18 -9.20 11.99
C SER A 569 -24.97 -10.49 12.20
N GLN A 570 -24.50 -11.37 13.09
CA GLN A 570 -25.20 -12.61 13.51
C GLN A 570 -26.23 -12.39 14.63
N GLY A 571 -26.39 -11.14 15.11
CA GLY A 571 -27.38 -10.76 16.09
C GLY A 571 -26.91 -10.84 17.54
N HIS A 572 -25.62 -10.96 17.80
CA HIS A 572 -25.06 -10.84 19.14
C HIS A 572 -25.02 -9.38 19.61
N ASP A 573 -25.17 -9.18 20.93
CA ASP A 573 -24.96 -7.88 21.57
C ASP A 573 -23.46 -7.70 21.86
N VAL A 574 -22.79 -6.88 21.06
CA VAL A 574 -21.32 -6.79 21.04
C VAL A 574 -20.83 -5.48 21.63
N THR A 575 -19.95 -5.59 22.61
CA THR A 575 -19.10 -4.49 23.10
C THR A 575 -17.66 -4.76 22.71
N ILE A 576 -16.96 -3.78 22.14
CA ILE A 576 -15.51 -3.83 21.89
C ILE A 576 -14.82 -2.76 22.73
N ALA A 577 -13.84 -3.17 23.52
CA ALA A 577 -13.00 -2.30 24.34
C ALA A 577 -11.56 -2.31 23.83
N THR A 578 -10.92 -1.14 23.82
CA THR A 578 -9.53 -0.97 23.44
C THR A 578 -8.82 0.06 24.30
N PRO A 579 -7.56 -0.13 24.70
CA PRO A 579 -6.79 0.87 25.42
C PRO A 579 -6.39 2.08 24.53
N HIS A 580 -6.55 1.97 23.22
CA HIS A 580 -6.19 3.03 22.26
C HIS A 580 -7.27 4.13 22.23
N ALA A 581 -6.86 5.36 21.90
CA ALA A 581 -7.78 6.50 21.76
C ALA A 581 -8.72 6.35 20.54
N VAL A 582 -8.28 5.62 19.54
CA VAL A 582 -9.06 5.32 18.32
C VAL A 582 -9.11 3.81 18.15
N LEU A 583 -10.29 3.26 17.93
CA LEU A 583 -10.46 1.83 17.65
C LEU A 583 -9.87 1.50 16.27
N ALA A 584 -8.96 0.49 16.22
CA ALA A 584 -8.28 0.02 15.05
C ALA A 584 -7.60 1.18 14.28
N GLU A 585 -6.74 1.93 14.98
CA GLU A 585 -6.09 3.13 14.44
C GLU A 585 -5.23 2.81 13.20
N HIS A 586 -4.55 1.65 13.18
CA HIS A 586 -3.77 1.23 12.01
C HIS A 586 -4.62 1.13 10.74
N MET A 587 -5.92 0.86 10.83
CA MET A 587 -6.82 0.85 9.68
C MET A 587 -7.04 2.23 9.06
N ASN A 588 -6.72 3.33 9.75
CA ASN A 588 -6.69 4.65 9.14
C ASN A 588 -5.56 4.73 8.10
N SER A 589 -4.40 4.16 8.43
CA SER A 589 -3.24 4.10 7.51
C SER A 589 -3.49 3.18 6.31
N THR A 590 -4.36 2.18 6.44
CA THR A 590 -4.78 1.32 5.31
C THR A 590 -6.03 1.81 4.60
N LEU A 591 -6.55 3.00 4.95
CA LEU A 591 -7.75 3.61 4.37
C LEU A 591 -9.04 2.78 4.56
N GLU A 592 -9.11 1.99 5.62
CA GLU A 592 -10.25 1.11 5.94
C GLU A 592 -11.02 1.54 7.20
N GLY A 593 -10.38 2.34 8.08
CA GLY A 593 -10.90 2.66 9.40
C GLY A 593 -12.25 3.36 9.39
N GLY A 594 -12.48 4.26 8.44
CA GLY A 594 -13.76 4.96 8.27
C GLY A 594 -14.91 4.00 7.93
N PHE A 595 -14.70 3.10 6.99
CA PHE A 595 -15.68 2.07 6.60
C PHE A 595 -16.01 1.16 7.78
N MET A 596 -14.98 0.65 8.46
CA MET A 596 -15.17 -0.29 9.56
C MET A 596 -15.92 0.36 10.73
N ARG A 597 -15.52 1.55 11.18
CA ARG A 597 -16.21 2.25 12.29
C ARG A 597 -17.64 2.62 11.95
N ARG A 598 -17.94 3.00 10.70
CA ARG A 598 -19.30 3.25 10.24
C ARG A 598 -20.15 1.98 10.34
N ASP A 599 -19.61 0.86 9.90
CA ASP A 599 -20.28 -0.43 9.88
C ASP A 599 -20.61 -0.92 11.31
N LEU A 600 -19.63 -0.87 12.20
CA LEU A 600 -19.81 -1.23 13.60
C LEU A 600 -20.93 -0.40 14.28
N ARG A 601 -20.98 0.92 14.02
CA ARG A 601 -22.04 1.78 14.51
C ARG A 601 -23.42 1.42 13.96
N ARG A 602 -23.50 1.09 12.66
CA ARG A 602 -24.76 0.63 12.02
C ARG A 602 -25.27 -0.68 12.61
N LEU A 603 -24.36 -1.57 12.98
CA LEU A 603 -24.66 -2.85 13.62
C LEU A 603 -24.95 -2.71 15.13
N GLY A 604 -24.87 -1.50 15.69
CA GLY A 604 -25.15 -1.26 17.10
C GLY A 604 -24.04 -1.68 18.04
N VAL A 605 -22.81 -1.92 17.57
CA VAL A 605 -21.68 -2.29 18.42
C VAL A 605 -21.32 -1.15 19.37
N ARG A 606 -21.26 -1.45 20.67
CA ARG A 606 -20.78 -0.50 21.69
C ARG A 606 -19.26 -0.45 21.65
N ILE A 607 -18.71 0.75 21.42
CA ILE A 607 -17.26 0.97 21.31
C ILE A 607 -16.79 1.70 22.58
N LEU A 608 -15.80 1.13 23.27
CA LEU A 608 -15.14 1.68 24.45
C LEU A 608 -13.66 1.89 24.12
N THR A 609 -13.29 3.13 23.81
CA THR A 609 -11.89 3.53 23.62
C THR A 609 -11.27 3.96 24.94
N GLU A 610 -9.92 4.06 24.99
CA GLU A 610 -9.18 4.46 26.19
C GLU A 610 -9.57 3.63 27.43
N THR A 611 -9.88 2.33 27.19
CA THR A 611 -10.49 1.43 28.19
C THR A 611 -9.67 0.16 28.32
N THR A 612 -9.23 -0.15 29.54
CA THR A 612 -8.55 -1.41 29.88
C THR A 612 -9.48 -2.39 30.58
N VAL A 613 -9.20 -3.70 30.41
CA VAL A 613 -9.83 -4.75 31.20
C VAL A 613 -8.97 -5.01 32.43
N GLU A 614 -9.55 -4.81 33.61
CA GLU A 614 -8.87 -4.97 34.90
C GLU A 614 -9.03 -6.39 35.47
N GLU A 615 -10.20 -6.99 35.27
CA GLU A 615 -10.51 -8.32 35.78
C GLU A 615 -11.65 -8.95 34.96
N VAL A 616 -11.58 -10.26 34.83
CA VAL A 616 -12.65 -11.08 34.23
C VAL A 616 -13.20 -12.04 35.29
N ARG A 617 -14.52 -12.01 35.49
CA ARG A 617 -15.25 -12.86 36.45
C ARG A 617 -16.33 -13.66 35.72
N PRO A 618 -16.81 -14.77 36.27
CA PRO A 618 -17.94 -15.49 35.67
C PRO A 618 -19.14 -14.57 35.45
N GLY A 619 -19.50 -14.35 34.18
CA GLY A 619 -20.63 -13.50 33.77
C GLY A 619 -20.34 -11.99 33.74
N ALA A 620 -19.12 -11.53 34.07
CA ALA A 620 -18.82 -10.10 34.12
C ALA A 620 -17.36 -9.77 33.72
N VAL A 621 -17.17 -8.58 33.15
CA VAL A 621 -15.86 -7.97 32.90
C VAL A 621 -15.81 -6.63 33.59
N ILE A 622 -14.74 -6.41 34.32
CA ILE A 622 -14.45 -5.10 34.96
C ILE A 622 -13.48 -4.35 34.09
N THR A 623 -13.86 -3.17 33.69
CA THR A 623 -13.02 -2.25 32.91
C THR A 623 -12.71 -0.98 33.69
N SER A 624 -11.68 -0.26 33.28
CA SER A 624 -11.37 1.10 33.74
C SER A 624 -10.97 2.00 32.57
N ASP A 625 -11.18 3.29 32.75
CA ASP A 625 -10.62 4.32 31.88
C ASP A 625 -9.11 4.47 32.15
N ILE A 626 -8.29 4.52 31.11
CA ILE A 626 -6.80 4.59 31.23
C ILE A 626 -6.34 5.85 31.97
N TRP A 627 -7.12 6.93 31.93
CA TRP A 627 -6.83 8.20 32.59
C TRP A 627 -7.39 8.24 34.03
N GLN A 628 -8.34 7.34 34.33
CA GLN A 628 -9.00 7.22 35.64
C GLN A 628 -9.04 5.77 36.14
N PRO A 629 -7.88 5.13 36.39
CA PRO A 629 -7.81 3.68 36.65
C PRO A 629 -8.52 3.20 37.90
N LYS A 630 -9.01 4.12 38.75
CA LYS A 630 -9.87 3.81 39.94
C LYS A 630 -11.37 3.86 39.63
N ALA A 631 -11.74 4.41 38.47
CA ALA A 631 -13.12 4.46 38.02
C ALA A 631 -13.42 3.21 37.20
N THR A 632 -13.93 2.18 37.89
CA THR A 632 -14.23 0.89 37.22
C THR A 632 -15.71 0.82 36.83
N GLU A 633 -15.98 0.15 35.71
CA GLU A 633 -17.30 -0.21 35.21
C GLU A 633 -17.41 -1.72 35.07
N GLU A 634 -18.55 -2.30 35.46
CA GLU A 634 -18.83 -3.73 35.32
C GLU A 634 -19.77 -3.94 34.13
N HIS A 635 -19.35 -4.80 33.21
CA HIS A 635 -20.11 -5.23 32.04
C HIS A 635 -20.55 -6.66 32.19
N GLN A 636 -21.86 -6.92 32.10
CA GLN A 636 -22.42 -8.25 32.11
C GLN A 636 -22.22 -8.93 30.77
N VAL A 637 -21.57 -10.07 30.73
CA VAL A 637 -21.18 -10.79 29.51
C VAL A 637 -21.50 -12.29 29.59
N ASP A 638 -21.74 -12.89 28.45
CA ASP A 638 -21.87 -14.34 28.32
C ASP A 638 -20.57 -14.92 27.71
N THR A 639 -19.81 -14.11 26.97
CA THR A 639 -18.54 -14.49 26.37
C THR A 639 -17.56 -13.31 26.36
N VAL A 640 -16.28 -13.61 26.61
CA VAL A 640 -15.17 -12.67 26.45
C VAL A 640 -14.23 -13.17 25.35
N VAL A 641 -13.86 -12.28 24.43
CA VAL A 641 -12.88 -12.58 23.37
C VAL A 641 -11.62 -11.75 23.59
N MET A 642 -10.51 -12.43 23.78
CA MET A 642 -9.22 -11.83 24.09
C MET A 642 -8.37 -11.68 22.79
N ALA A 643 -8.53 -10.58 22.08
CA ALA A 643 -7.63 -10.15 20.99
C ALA A 643 -6.48 -9.32 21.58
N SER A 644 -5.75 -9.89 22.55
CA SER A 644 -4.84 -9.17 23.42
C SER A 644 -3.40 -9.15 22.93
N ALA A 645 -2.68 -10.27 23.03
CA ALA A 645 -1.33 -10.39 22.50
C ALA A 645 -1.14 -11.75 21.84
N ARG A 646 -0.20 -11.80 20.91
CA ARG A 646 0.26 -13.04 20.28
C ARG A 646 1.60 -13.46 20.85
N VAL A 647 1.76 -14.76 21.06
CA VAL A 647 2.96 -15.41 21.60
C VAL A 647 3.51 -16.37 20.54
N SER A 648 4.81 -16.30 20.28
CA SER A 648 5.51 -17.15 19.33
C SER A 648 5.36 -18.66 19.69
N ASN A 649 5.14 -19.48 18.68
CA ASN A 649 5.18 -20.95 18.80
C ASN A 649 6.62 -21.44 18.57
N ASP A 650 7.55 -21.01 19.41
CA ASP A 650 8.99 -21.25 19.28
C ASP A 650 9.51 -22.43 20.13
N GLY A 651 8.62 -23.23 20.70
CA GLY A 651 8.97 -24.32 21.60
C GLY A 651 9.98 -25.31 21.00
N VAL A 652 9.72 -25.79 19.78
CA VAL A 652 10.63 -26.69 19.05
C VAL A 652 12.00 -26.03 18.80
N TYR A 653 11.98 -24.75 18.40
CA TYR A 653 13.23 -24.00 18.18
C TYR A 653 14.05 -23.87 19.47
N ARG A 654 13.43 -23.49 20.57
CA ARG A 654 14.14 -23.34 21.88
C ARG A 654 14.66 -24.67 22.39
N GLU A 655 13.90 -25.74 22.25
CA GLU A 655 14.32 -27.08 22.64
C GLU A 655 15.55 -27.54 21.82
N LEU A 656 15.50 -27.43 20.49
CA LEU A 656 16.62 -27.77 19.61
C LEU A 656 17.85 -26.91 19.90
N ARG A 657 17.67 -25.60 20.05
CA ARG A 657 18.76 -24.65 20.36
C ARG A 657 19.46 -24.95 21.69
N SER A 658 18.76 -25.54 22.66
CA SER A 658 19.35 -25.95 23.94
C SER A 658 20.15 -27.26 23.86
N ARG A 659 20.19 -27.93 22.69
CA ARG A 659 20.78 -29.25 22.47
C ARG A 659 21.82 -29.22 21.33
N PRO A 660 22.91 -28.38 21.42
CA PRO A 660 23.84 -28.19 20.31
C PRO A 660 24.61 -29.48 19.94
N ASP A 661 24.90 -30.34 20.91
CA ASP A 661 25.60 -31.61 20.66
C ASP A 661 24.69 -32.58 19.85
N ASP A 662 23.39 -32.63 20.18
CA ASP A 662 22.44 -33.44 19.44
C ASP A 662 22.21 -32.94 18.00
N LEU A 663 22.22 -31.63 17.81
CA LEU A 663 22.17 -31.02 16.47
C LEU A 663 23.39 -31.45 15.64
N ALA A 664 24.58 -31.39 16.23
CA ALA A 664 25.82 -31.79 15.57
C ALA A 664 25.83 -33.31 15.24
N GLU A 665 25.35 -34.17 16.17
CA GLU A 665 25.22 -35.60 15.96
C GLU A 665 24.21 -35.92 14.86
N ALA A 666 23.11 -35.17 14.78
CA ALA A 666 22.09 -35.31 13.75
C ALA A 666 22.53 -34.72 12.37
N GLY A 667 23.71 -34.09 12.29
CA GLY A 667 24.20 -33.45 11.07
C GLY A 667 23.53 -32.13 10.72
N ILE A 668 22.82 -31.51 11.66
CA ILE A 668 22.16 -30.21 11.47
C ILE A 668 23.20 -29.10 11.63
N SER A 669 23.58 -28.48 10.52
CA SER A 669 24.57 -27.41 10.48
C SER A 669 23.97 -26.02 10.63
N GLY A 670 22.64 -25.86 10.40
CA GLY A 670 21.93 -24.58 10.56
C GLY A 670 20.52 -24.76 11.13
N LEU A 671 20.23 -23.97 12.20
CA LEU A 671 18.91 -23.92 12.84
C LEU A 671 18.43 -22.46 12.86
N TYR A 672 17.32 -22.18 12.16
CA TYR A 672 16.79 -20.85 11.93
C TYR A 672 15.34 -20.71 12.36
N VAL A 673 14.91 -19.48 12.66
CA VAL A 673 13.49 -19.19 12.99
C VAL A 673 13.02 -17.94 12.24
N VAL A 674 11.80 -18.00 11.66
CA VAL A 674 11.24 -16.93 10.83
C VAL A 674 9.76 -16.67 11.12
N GLY A 675 9.31 -15.49 10.68
CA GLY A 675 7.92 -15.08 10.81
C GLY A 675 7.45 -14.97 12.25
N SER A 676 6.19 -15.24 12.51
CA SER A 676 5.63 -15.09 13.85
C SER A 676 6.17 -16.11 14.88
N ALA A 677 6.89 -17.12 14.45
CA ALA A 677 7.64 -18.01 15.34
C ALA A 677 8.86 -17.32 15.93
N ASN A 678 9.45 -16.38 15.21
CA ASN A 678 10.51 -15.52 15.70
C ASN A 678 9.95 -14.35 16.52
N ALA A 679 9.02 -13.59 15.92
CA ALA A 679 8.29 -12.53 16.61
C ALA A 679 6.95 -12.30 15.90
N PRO A 680 5.82 -12.26 16.64
CA PRO A 680 4.53 -11.96 16.05
C PRO A 680 4.53 -10.61 15.33
N GLY A 681 4.03 -10.61 14.07
CA GLY A 681 4.00 -9.44 13.21
C GLY A 681 2.84 -9.51 12.21
N MET A 682 2.85 -8.61 11.24
CA MET A 682 1.87 -8.62 10.14
C MET A 682 2.22 -9.71 9.11
N ILE A 683 1.29 -10.01 8.21
CA ILE A 683 1.51 -11.00 7.13
C ILE A 683 2.69 -10.57 6.26
N LYS A 684 2.80 -9.27 5.93
CA LYS A 684 3.93 -8.72 5.16
C LYS A 684 5.30 -9.00 5.80
N ASP A 685 5.36 -8.89 7.13
CA ASP A 685 6.61 -9.12 7.88
C ASP A 685 6.99 -10.60 7.87
N SER A 686 6.01 -11.48 7.99
CA SER A 686 6.21 -12.92 7.87
C SER A 686 6.70 -13.32 6.48
N VAL A 687 6.09 -12.80 5.42
CA VAL A 687 6.51 -13.03 4.03
C VAL A 687 7.94 -12.51 3.82
N PHE A 688 8.22 -11.28 4.26
CA PHE A 688 9.55 -10.69 4.13
C PHE A 688 10.63 -11.49 4.86
N GLN A 689 10.38 -11.92 6.11
CA GLN A 689 11.36 -12.70 6.88
C GLN A 689 11.66 -14.05 6.22
N GLY A 690 10.64 -14.77 5.73
CA GLY A 690 10.84 -16.00 4.98
C GLY A 690 11.64 -15.79 3.70
N HIS A 691 11.30 -14.75 2.93
CA HIS A 691 12.03 -14.38 1.71
C HIS A 691 13.49 -14.02 1.99
N ARG A 692 13.73 -13.16 3.00
CA ARG A 692 15.07 -12.71 3.38
C ARG A 692 15.95 -13.89 3.80
N LEU A 693 15.49 -14.69 4.75
CA LEU A 693 16.28 -15.85 5.21
C LEU A 693 16.65 -16.76 4.04
N ALA A 694 15.69 -17.07 3.18
CA ALA A 694 15.94 -17.92 2.02
C ALA A 694 16.86 -17.30 0.97
N ARG A 695 16.83 -15.95 0.79
CA ARG A 695 17.80 -15.23 -0.05
C ARG A 695 19.21 -15.23 0.53
N GLU A 696 19.32 -15.28 1.83
CA GLU A 696 20.58 -15.16 2.58
C GLU A 696 21.02 -16.50 3.20
N ILE A 697 20.41 -17.64 2.84
CA ILE A 697 20.64 -18.97 3.43
C ILE A 697 22.10 -19.45 3.34
N ASP A 698 22.84 -18.90 2.41
CA ASP A 698 24.25 -19.18 2.15
C ASP A 698 25.20 -18.06 2.65
N SER A 699 24.70 -17.14 3.50
CA SER A 699 25.53 -16.18 4.24
C SER A 699 26.24 -16.87 5.42
N GLU A 700 27.18 -16.16 6.03
CA GLU A 700 27.91 -16.66 7.20
C GLU A 700 26.98 -16.94 8.39
N ASP A 701 26.04 -16.02 8.66
CA ASP A 701 24.95 -16.20 9.62
C ASP A 701 23.64 -15.69 9.01
N PRO A 702 22.78 -16.59 8.49
CA PRO A 702 21.48 -16.20 7.94
C PRO A 702 20.51 -15.57 8.94
N MET A 703 20.76 -15.71 10.26
CA MET A 703 19.95 -15.04 11.28
C MET A 703 20.34 -13.57 11.44
N ASP A 704 21.59 -13.21 11.13
CA ASP A 704 22.03 -11.81 11.08
C ASP A 704 21.82 -11.26 9.65
N PRO A 705 20.85 -10.32 9.45
CA PRO A 705 20.55 -9.81 8.13
C PRO A 705 21.76 -9.17 7.46
N LEU A 706 22.01 -9.52 6.19
CA LEU A 706 23.04 -8.86 5.42
C LEU A 706 22.80 -7.34 5.34
N PRO A 707 23.84 -6.53 5.37
CA PRO A 707 23.73 -5.10 5.22
C PRO A 707 23.09 -4.75 3.86
N PHE A 708 22.33 -3.66 3.82
CA PHE A 708 21.71 -3.15 2.61
C PHE A 708 22.24 -1.76 2.25
N ILE A 709 22.17 -1.41 0.97
CA ILE A 709 22.59 -0.10 0.49
C ILE A 709 21.62 0.96 1.05
N ARG A 710 22.17 1.95 1.76
CA ARG A 710 21.47 3.16 2.16
C ARG A 710 21.91 4.29 1.25
N GLU A 711 21.13 4.53 0.20
CA GLU A 711 21.40 5.65 -0.70
C GLU A 711 21.23 6.96 0.06
N ARG A 712 22.24 7.79 0.02
CA ARG A 712 22.26 9.09 0.66
C ARG A 712 22.95 10.10 -0.23
N ARG A 713 22.43 11.30 -0.28
CA ARG A 713 23.12 12.43 -0.88
C ARG A 713 24.45 12.62 -0.13
N LEU A 714 25.58 12.56 -0.82
CA LEU A 714 26.86 12.80 -0.22
C LEU A 714 27.06 14.32 -0.02
N TRP A 715 27.22 14.74 1.22
CA TRP A 715 27.64 16.09 1.55
C TRP A 715 28.92 16.43 0.76
N GLY A 716 28.95 17.59 0.11
CA GLY A 716 30.06 18.06 -0.71
C GLY A 716 29.94 17.76 -2.22
N ARG A 717 28.89 17.06 -2.66
CA ARG A 717 28.54 16.97 -4.10
C ARG A 717 27.38 17.90 -4.49
N VAL A 718 26.76 18.54 -3.51
CA VAL A 718 25.72 19.54 -3.74
C VAL A 718 26.39 20.87 -3.94
N ASP A 719 26.14 21.52 -5.05
CA ASP A 719 26.53 22.91 -5.23
C ASP A 719 25.57 23.82 -4.42
N ASN A 720 25.98 24.11 -3.21
CA ASN A 720 25.31 25.07 -2.34
C ASN A 720 25.80 26.51 -2.51
N SER A 721 26.65 26.77 -3.48
CA SER A 721 27.32 28.07 -3.65
C SER A 721 26.37 29.27 -3.70
N ARG A 722 25.20 29.10 -4.32
CA ARG A 722 24.17 30.15 -4.38
C ARG A 722 23.52 30.42 -2.99
N TYR A 723 23.37 29.40 -2.14
CA TYR A 723 22.83 29.58 -0.79
C TYR A 723 23.90 30.11 0.16
N GLU A 724 25.14 29.62 0.02
CA GLU A 724 26.30 30.14 0.76
C GLU A 724 26.53 31.60 0.43
N ALA A 725 26.52 32.00 -0.82
CA ALA A 725 26.63 33.41 -1.25
C ALA A 725 25.47 34.29 -0.71
N ALA A 726 24.25 33.74 -0.63
CA ALA A 726 23.12 34.45 -0.06
C ALA A 726 23.27 34.66 1.46
N LEU A 727 23.77 33.63 2.17
CA LEU A 727 24.04 33.69 3.61
C LEU A 727 25.19 34.65 3.92
N ASP A 728 26.28 34.62 3.14
CA ASP A 728 27.41 35.53 3.28
C ASP A 728 26.98 36.98 3.07
N GLY A 729 26.10 37.24 2.09
CA GLY A 729 25.51 38.55 1.88
C GLY A 729 24.67 39.05 3.05
N LEU A 730 23.89 38.18 3.68
CA LEU A 730 23.11 38.51 4.88
C LEU A 730 23.99 38.81 6.09
N TYR A 731 24.99 37.98 6.38
CA TYR A 731 25.93 38.22 7.48
C TYR A 731 26.80 39.44 7.28
N ALA A 732 27.19 39.77 6.04
CA ALA A 732 27.92 41.00 5.74
C ALA A 732 27.04 42.23 5.97
N ALA A 733 25.74 42.17 5.71
CA ALA A 733 24.82 43.28 5.98
C ALA A 733 24.59 43.49 7.49
N GLU A 734 24.51 42.40 8.28
CA GLU A 734 24.39 42.47 9.74
C GLU A 734 25.64 43.01 10.43
N GLN A 735 26.84 42.80 9.88
CA GLN A 735 28.08 43.36 10.43
C GLN A 735 28.32 44.82 10.03
N ALA A 736 27.60 45.32 9.04
CA ALA A 736 27.69 46.72 8.56
C ALA A 736 26.67 47.64 9.24
N THR A 737 25.75 47.13 10.03
CA THR A 737 24.80 47.88 10.89
C THR A 737 25.25 47.86 12.33
#